data_001dbdad20fb3c583681290eedb52082
#
_entry.id   001dbdad20fb3c583681290eedb52082
#
_cell.length_a   1.000
_cell.length_b   1.000
_cell.length_c   1.000
_cell.angle_alpha   90.00
_cell.angle_beta   90.00
_cell.angle_gamma   90.00
#
_symmetry.space_group_name_H-M   'P 1'
#
loop_
_entity.id
_entity.type
_entity.pdbx_description
1 polymer ?
#
loop_
_entity_poly.entity_id
_entity_poly.type
_entity_poly.pdbx_seq_one_letter_code
_entity_poly.pdbx_strand_id
1 'polypeptide(L)'
;MNTAAAEIEKLRRQIRHHDQLYYGDARPEITDVQYDALVRRLGELEAAHPELVTPDSPTQRVGAAPLKGFTQVRHALPMISIDNTYTPGELVAFDARVRKLLLASGVGEFEYVCEPKIDGVSLSLRYEKGKLVQAATRGDGAVGDDVTVNVRTIKSIPLSLELAGKEHGPFVMPASVPSVVEVRGEVFLTRQQFAQINQQQEEAGEEAYANPRNTAAGTLKLLDSRAVAARKLQFLPHGQGAVEGFEFTSYRQWLAFVAAVGFGQPPNIAACRTIDAVQQFIDAFAQQRRNLPFDTDGVVVKVDSFAQRQVLGATARAPRWCIAFKYQPEQARTELARVVFQVGKTGTVTPVAEFEPPVFISGTKVYRASLHNFDEIARKDLRLHDQVLVEKAGEIIPYVVGNVPEARPAHAQAIVPPEQCPACHAATERDGGFVRCTNPHCPEKLAQKLRYFGGRNQMDIENLGPAIVEQLMQAGLVKRLPDLYRLDRTAVAALDRMGEKSADGLLSGVEASKGRGLERLLASLGILHVGTRTAVDIARAFPTLDKLAAAGIEQFQAIDGVGDVVAQSVWSFLHEQGGLELLRELQAMGVSTDAATSAAAVGGGPLAGKTIVVTGTLERFSRSEIKAAIERHGGTPSDSVSKATSFVVAGAEAGSKLAKAAKLGIEVIDEAEFLRRIGESAA
;
A
#
# COMPACT_ATOMS: atom_id res chain seq x y z
N MET A 1 29.05 23.51 -32.06
CA MET A 1 28.13 23.06 -31.00
C MET A 1 27.50 24.29 -30.38
N ASN A 2 26.19 24.30 -30.20
CA ASN A 2 25.47 25.44 -29.62
C ASN A 2 26.01 25.70 -28.20
N THR A 3 26.62 26.88 -27.94
CA THR A 3 27.22 27.24 -26.64
C THR A 3 26.19 27.13 -25.50
N ALA A 4 24.91 27.41 -25.74
CA ALA A 4 23.82 27.28 -24.78
C ALA A 4 23.58 25.83 -24.37
N ALA A 5 23.57 24.87 -25.31
CA ALA A 5 23.37 23.46 -24.98
C ALA A 5 24.51 22.91 -24.12
N ALA A 6 25.76 23.32 -24.37
CA ALA A 6 26.89 22.90 -23.55
C ALA A 6 26.85 23.52 -22.13
N GLU A 7 26.41 24.76 -21.99
CA GLU A 7 26.24 25.44 -20.69
C GLU A 7 25.09 24.81 -19.88
N ILE A 8 23.95 24.54 -20.50
CA ILE A 8 22.81 23.83 -19.87
C ILE A 8 23.25 22.47 -19.32
N GLU A 9 23.95 21.67 -20.11
CA GLU A 9 24.39 20.34 -19.69
C GLU A 9 25.45 20.39 -18.58
N LYS A 10 26.32 21.41 -18.59
CA LYS A 10 27.26 21.67 -17.51
C LYS A 10 26.54 22.01 -16.20
N LEU A 11 25.54 22.89 -16.24
CA LEU A 11 24.75 23.31 -15.08
C LEU A 11 23.97 22.15 -14.51
N ARG A 12 23.33 21.34 -15.36
CA ARG A 12 22.61 20.12 -14.93
C ARG A 12 23.53 19.15 -14.19
N ARG A 13 24.75 18.93 -14.69
CA ARG A 13 25.75 18.08 -14.00
C ARG A 13 26.20 18.68 -12.67
N GLN A 14 26.46 19.99 -12.59
CA GLN A 14 26.81 20.65 -11.35
C GLN A 14 25.70 20.56 -10.30
N ILE A 15 24.46 20.84 -10.68
CA ILE A 15 23.31 20.76 -9.77
C ILE A 15 23.12 19.31 -9.29
N ARG A 16 23.18 18.30 -10.17
CA ARG A 16 23.09 16.88 -9.78
C ARG A 16 24.22 16.47 -8.82
N HIS A 17 25.44 16.94 -9.06
CA HIS A 17 26.59 16.69 -8.17
C HIS A 17 26.35 17.28 -6.77
N HIS A 18 25.88 18.51 -6.67
CA HIS A 18 25.60 19.15 -5.38
C HIS A 18 24.36 18.58 -4.70
N ASP A 19 23.35 18.13 -5.44
CA ASP A 19 22.22 17.36 -4.91
C ASP A 19 22.71 16.07 -4.23
N GLN A 20 23.61 15.33 -4.87
CA GLN A 20 24.19 14.11 -4.29
C GLN A 20 25.00 14.38 -3.03
N LEU A 21 25.86 15.39 -3.05
CA LEU A 21 26.67 15.76 -1.88
C LEU A 21 25.82 16.21 -0.69
N TYR A 22 24.75 16.96 -0.95
CA TYR A 22 23.88 17.49 0.10
C TYR A 22 22.90 16.42 0.62
N TYR A 23 22.16 15.74 -0.29
CA TYR A 23 21.08 14.80 0.08
C TYR A 23 21.55 13.34 0.21
N GLY A 24 22.61 12.94 -0.49
CA GLY A 24 23.16 11.58 -0.45
C GLY A 24 24.27 11.42 0.59
N ASP A 25 25.28 12.28 0.54
CA ASP A 25 26.51 12.12 1.32
C ASP A 25 26.55 12.98 2.60
N ALA A 26 25.55 13.87 2.80
CA ALA A 26 25.47 14.86 3.89
C ALA A 26 26.76 15.73 4.01
N ARG A 27 27.38 16.05 2.87
CA ARG A 27 28.66 16.80 2.78
C ARG A 27 28.56 17.94 1.76
N PRO A 28 27.79 19.02 2.06
CA PRO A 28 27.63 20.14 1.14
C PRO A 28 28.97 20.84 0.91
N GLU A 29 29.30 21.11 -0.37
CA GLU A 29 30.52 21.85 -0.78
C GLU A 29 30.21 23.29 -1.13
N ILE A 30 28.95 23.66 -1.35
CA ILE A 30 28.51 25.03 -1.67
C ILE A 30 27.39 25.47 -0.72
N THR A 31 27.22 26.79 -0.60
CA THR A 31 26.12 27.36 0.18
C THR A 31 24.79 27.27 -0.57
N ASP A 32 23.65 27.35 0.15
CA ASP A 32 22.30 27.35 -0.44
C ASP A 32 22.17 28.50 -1.48
N VAL A 33 22.77 29.69 -1.22
CA VAL A 33 22.72 30.81 -2.13
C VAL A 33 23.46 30.49 -3.45
N GLN A 34 24.60 29.81 -3.37
CA GLN A 34 25.35 29.37 -4.56
C GLN A 34 24.60 28.32 -5.35
N TYR A 35 23.96 27.37 -4.66
CA TYR A 35 23.11 26.36 -5.28
C TYR A 35 21.92 27.00 -6.01
N ASP A 36 21.20 27.92 -5.35
CA ASP A 36 20.06 28.63 -5.93
C ASP A 36 20.45 29.44 -7.18
N ALA A 37 21.67 30.00 -7.18
CA ALA A 37 22.20 30.71 -8.36
C ALA A 37 22.40 29.77 -9.56
N LEU A 38 22.88 28.52 -9.35
CA LEU A 38 22.98 27.51 -10.41
C LEU A 38 21.61 27.12 -10.98
N VAL A 39 20.65 26.88 -10.10
CA VAL A 39 19.26 26.50 -10.50
C VAL A 39 18.60 27.65 -11.27
N ARG A 40 18.76 28.90 -10.82
CA ARG A 40 18.21 30.07 -11.50
C ARG A 40 18.83 30.24 -12.88
N ARG A 41 20.16 30.13 -12.99
CA ARG A 41 20.86 30.25 -14.27
C ARG A 41 20.46 29.19 -15.27
N LEU A 42 20.25 27.94 -14.80
CA LEU A 42 19.69 26.86 -15.62
C LEU A 42 18.28 27.19 -16.11
N GLY A 43 17.42 27.69 -15.23
CA GLY A 43 16.06 28.10 -15.57
C GLY A 43 15.99 29.20 -16.63
N GLU A 44 16.87 30.22 -16.53
CA GLU A 44 16.98 31.30 -17.52
C GLU A 44 17.38 30.77 -18.91
N LEU A 45 18.36 29.86 -18.96
CA LEU A 45 18.80 29.27 -20.22
C LEU A 45 17.75 28.34 -20.83
N GLU A 46 17.07 27.55 -20.02
CA GLU A 46 16.01 26.67 -20.50
C GLU A 46 14.76 27.47 -20.94
N ALA A 47 14.46 28.61 -20.32
CA ALA A 47 13.42 29.52 -20.77
C ALA A 47 13.75 30.17 -22.12
N ALA A 48 15.05 30.50 -22.35
CA ALA A 48 15.52 31.04 -23.62
C ALA A 48 15.59 29.96 -24.73
N HIS A 49 15.72 28.69 -24.37
CA HIS A 49 15.87 27.54 -25.27
C HIS A 49 14.93 26.39 -24.90
N PRO A 50 13.61 26.56 -25.09
CA PRO A 50 12.61 25.54 -24.69
C PRO A 50 12.82 24.18 -25.36
N GLU A 51 13.42 24.13 -26.55
CA GLU A 51 13.76 22.92 -27.28
C GLU A 51 14.86 22.07 -26.61
N LEU A 52 15.61 22.65 -25.69
CA LEU A 52 16.66 21.96 -24.91
C LEU A 52 16.19 21.48 -23.54
N VAL A 53 14.94 21.77 -23.17
CA VAL A 53 14.36 21.29 -21.90
C VAL A 53 14.13 19.79 -21.98
N THR A 54 14.62 19.05 -20.98
CA THR A 54 14.41 17.59 -20.88
C THR A 54 13.61 17.25 -19.63
N PRO A 55 12.79 16.18 -19.63
CA PRO A 55 11.99 15.78 -18.47
C PRO A 55 12.79 15.48 -17.19
N ASP A 56 14.08 15.19 -17.33
CA ASP A 56 15.04 14.91 -16.24
C ASP A 56 15.83 16.15 -15.81
N SER A 57 15.54 17.33 -16.33
CA SER A 57 16.18 18.57 -15.86
C SER A 57 15.82 18.88 -14.41
N PRO A 58 16.78 19.34 -13.58
CA PRO A 58 16.52 19.83 -12.23
C PRO A 58 15.41 20.89 -12.15
N THR A 59 15.20 21.69 -13.21
CA THR A 59 14.12 22.69 -13.28
C THR A 59 12.75 22.09 -13.45
N GLN A 60 12.64 20.84 -13.90
CA GLN A 60 11.37 20.11 -14.08
C GLN A 60 10.89 19.37 -12.83
N ARG A 61 11.60 19.54 -11.68
CA ARG A 61 11.19 18.92 -10.41
C ARG A 61 9.88 19.50 -9.86
N VAL A 62 9.62 20.77 -10.08
CA VAL A 62 8.44 21.49 -9.56
C VAL A 62 7.83 22.32 -10.66
N GLY A 63 6.51 22.24 -10.88
CA GLY A 63 5.83 23.11 -11.85
C GLY A 63 4.63 22.48 -12.56
N ALA A 64 4.25 21.24 -12.25
CA ALA A 64 3.03 20.66 -12.78
C ALA A 64 1.77 21.34 -12.20
N ALA A 65 0.71 21.48 -13.00
CA ALA A 65 -0.60 21.86 -12.50
C ALA A 65 -1.10 20.81 -11.48
N PRO A 66 -1.94 21.21 -10.49
CA PRO A 66 -2.51 20.28 -9.54
C PRO A 66 -3.20 19.11 -10.24
N LEU A 67 -2.97 17.89 -9.74
CA LEU A 67 -3.56 16.67 -10.26
C LEU A 67 -5.07 16.63 -9.98
N LYS A 68 -5.83 15.95 -10.83
CA LYS A 68 -7.26 15.67 -10.58
C LYS A 68 -7.47 14.38 -9.75
N GLY A 69 -6.43 13.56 -9.63
CA GLY A 69 -6.41 12.28 -8.92
C GLY A 69 -5.14 11.50 -9.27
N PHE A 70 -5.02 10.29 -8.74
CA PHE A 70 -3.90 9.39 -9.01
C PHE A 70 -4.37 8.20 -9.85
N THR A 71 -3.67 7.91 -10.94
CA THR A 71 -3.89 6.68 -11.71
C THR A 71 -3.29 5.49 -10.96
N GLN A 72 -3.88 4.32 -11.15
CA GLN A 72 -3.36 3.08 -10.57
C GLN A 72 -2.37 2.41 -11.51
N VAL A 73 -1.31 1.85 -10.93
CA VAL A 73 -0.22 1.19 -11.65
C VAL A 73 0.02 -0.19 -11.06
N ARG A 74 0.14 -1.20 -11.93
CA ARG A 74 0.50 -2.56 -11.52
C ARG A 74 2.01 -2.71 -11.41
N HIS A 75 2.48 -3.26 -10.28
CA HIS A 75 3.89 -3.55 -10.06
C HIS A 75 4.37 -4.69 -10.99
N ALA A 76 5.56 -4.54 -11.59
CA ALA A 76 6.19 -5.59 -12.39
C ALA A 76 6.49 -6.85 -11.57
N LEU A 77 6.93 -6.66 -10.33
CA LEU A 77 7.08 -7.69 -9.29
C LEU A 77 6.28 -7.26 -8.07
N PRO A 78 5.53 -8.15 -7.39
CA PRO A 78 4.76 -7.78 -6.21
C PRO A 78 5.61 -7.14 -5.10
N MET A 79 5.06 -6.15 -4.41
CA MET A 79 5.65 -5.53 -3.22
C MET A 79 5.08 -6.22 -1.97
N ILE A 80 5.67 -7.35 -1.60
CA ILE A 80 5.23 -8.17 -0.46
C ILE A 80 5.72 -7.60 0.87
N SER A 81 4.96 -7.86 1.94
CA SER A 81 5.32 -7.47 3.31
C SER A 81 6.46 -8.33 3.85
N ILE A 82 7.08 -7.90 4.94
CA ILE A 82 8.14 -8.62 5.66
C ILE A 82 7.53 -9.15 6.97
N ASP A 83 7.85 -10.39 7.34
CA ASP A 83 7.49 -10.95 8.64
C ASP A 83 8.25 -10.24 9.76
N ASN A 84 7.62 -10.11 10.92
CA ASN A 84 8.21 -9.47 12.08
C ASN A 84 8.64 -10.52 13.13
N THR A 85 9.67 -10.15 13.91
CA THR A 85 10.10 -10.86 15.12
C THR A 85 10.43 -9.83 16.20
N TYR A 86 10.28 -10.20 17.47
CA TYR A 86 10.42 -9.32 18.61
C TYR A 86 11.40 -9.85 19.66
N THR A 87 11.80 -11.10 19.54
CA THR A 87 12.65 -11.78 20.52
C THR A 87 13.87 -12.44 19.88
N PRO A 88 14.99 -12.55 20.61
CA PRO A 88 16.16 -13.32 20.14
C PRO A 88 15.83 -14.77 19.77
N GLY A 89 14.92 -15.42 20.51
CA GLY A 89 14.50 -16.80 20.24
C GLY A 89 13.81 -16.95 18.90
N GLU A 90 12.95 -16.01 18.52
CA GLU A 90 12.30 -15.97 17.20
C GLU A 90 13.32 -15.72 16.09
N LEU A 91 14.33 -14.88 16.33
CA LEU A 91 15.42 -14.62 15.40
C LEU A 91 16.25 -15.88 15.14
N VAL A 92 16.59 -16.64 16.19
CA VAL A 92 17.26 -17.96 16.09
C VAL A 92 16.38 -18.95 15.32
N ALA A 93 15.07 -18.96 15.56
CA ALA A 93 14.16 -19.82 14.80
C ALA A 93 14.09 -19.45 13.31
N PHE A 94 14.22 -18.17 12.97
CA PHE A 94 14.34 -17.71 11.58
C PHE A 94 15.63 -18.26 10.95
N ASP A 95 16.79 -18.10 11.60
CA ASP A 95 18.07 -18.64 11.11
C ASP A 95 18.01 -20.16 10.89
N ALA A 96 17.43 -20.90 11.84
CA ALA A 96 17.27 -22.35 11.73
C ALA A 96 16.43 -22.75 10.50
N ARG A 97 15.36 -22.01 10.19
CA ARG A 97 14.56 -22.24 8.97
C ARG A 97 15.35 -21.95 7.69
N VAL A 98 16.08 -20.83 7.65
CA VAL A 98 16.93 -20.45 6.50
C VAL A 98 17.98 -21.52 6.26
N ARG A 99 18.74 -21.94 7.30
CA ARG A 99 19.76 -23.00 7.22
C ARG A 99 19.19 -24.32 6.72
N LYS A 100 18.06 -24.75 7.28
CA LYS A 100 17.40 -26.00 6.88
C LYS A 100 17.07 -26.00 5.38
N LEU A 101 16.51 -24.91 4.86
CA LEU A 101 16.13 -24.82 3.44
C LEU A 101 17.33 -24.74 2.51
N LEU A 102 18.37 -24.00 2.88
CA LEU A 102 19.60 -23.88 2.07
C LEU A 102 20.39 -25.19 2.06
N LEU A 103 20.54 -25.86 3.22
CA LEU A 103 21.20 -27.16 3.31
C LEU A 103 20.50 -28.24 2.48
N ALA A 104 19.17 -28.25 2.47
CA ALA A 104 18.37 -29.15 1.64
C ALA A 104 18.62 -28.93 0.12
N SER A 105 19.13 -27.78 -0.27
CA SER A 105 19.50 -27.42 -1.65
C SER A 105 21.02 -27.50 -1.90
N GLY A 106 21.79 -28.07 -0.98
CA GLY A 106 23.26 -28.25 -1.11
C GLY A 106 24.06 -26.96 -0.83
N VAL A 107 23.46 -25.94 -0.23
CA VAL A 107 24.12 -24.67 0.12
C VAL A 107 24.51 -24.69 1.60
N GLY A 108 25.82 -24.65 1.91
CA GLY A 108 26.33 -24.71 3.28
C GLY A 108 26.57 -23.35 3.93
N GLU A 109 27.02 -22.38 3.17
CA GLU A 109 27.38 -21.06 3.70
C GLU A 109 26.52 -19.94 3.11
N PHE A 110 26.17 -18.97 3.96
CA PHE A 110 25.46 -17.75 3.57
C PHE A 110 25.76 -16.63 4.56
N GLU A 111 25.51 -15.40 4.13
CA GLU A 111 25.68 -14.20 4.95
C GLU A 111 24.36 -13.42 5.03
N TYR A 112 24.15 -12.76 6.14
CA TYR A 112 23.10 -11.76 6.31
C TYR A 112 23.63 -10.36 6.06
N VAL A 113 22.74 -9.48 5.60
CA VAL A 113 22.90 -8.02 5.64
C VAL A 113 21.84 -7.46 6.58
N CYS A 114 22.30 -6.73 7.58
CA CYS A 114 21.45 -6.01 8.54
C CYS A 114 21.44 -4.54 8.18
N GLU A 115 20.25 -3.93 8.21
CA GLU A 115 20.05 -2.51 7.94
C GLU A 115 18.93 -1.92 8.82
N PRO A 116 18.92 -0.59 9.05
CA PRO A 116 17.83 0.07 9.76
C PRO A 116 16.49 -0.14 9.05
N LYS A 117 15.45 -0.46 9.81
CA LYS A 117 14.08 -0.44 9.32
C LYS A 117 13.53 0.97 9.45
N ILE A 118 13.58 1.71 8.35
CA ILE A 118 13.09 3.09 8.30
C ILE A 118 11.56 3.09 8.45
N ASP A 119 11.05 4.00 9.27
CA ASP A 119 9.61 4.17 9.47
C ASP A 119 9.07 5.24 8.51
N GLY A 120 8.59 4.80 7.36
CA GLY A 120 8.13 5.65 6.28
C GLY A 120 7.08 4.98 5.40
N VAL A 121 7.10 5.27 4.12
CA VAL A 121 6.16 4.77 3.10
C VAL A 121 6.93 4.12 1.97
N SER A 122 6.65 2.85 1.71
CA SER A 122 7.33 2.12 0.65
C SER A 122 6.94 2.62 -0.73
N LEU A 123 7.94 2.79 -1.57
CA LEU A 123 7.84 3.31 -2.93
C LEU A 123 8.65 2.43 -3.89
N SER A 124 8.14 2.26 -5.11
CA SER A 124 8.85 1.68 -6.24
C SER A 124 9.14 2.74 -7.28
N LEU A 125 10.40 2.87 -7.68
CA LEU A 125 10.91 3.81 -8.68
C LEU A 125 11.36 3.02 -9.90
N ARG A 126 10.75 3.25 -11.05
CA ARG A 126 11.13 2.61 -12.31
C ARG A 126 11.89 3.59 -13.18
N TYR A 127 13.08 3.17 -13.58
CA TYR A 127 13.92 3.86 -14.54
C TYR A 127 14.02 3.06 -15.83
N GLU A 128 13.90 3.76 -16.97
CA GLU A 128 14.14 3.18 -18.29
C GLU A 128 15.20 4.01 -19.00
N LYS A 129 16.22 3.32 -19.52
CA LYS A 129 17.39 3.97 -20.13
C LYS A 129 18.00 5.05 -19.21
N GLY A 130 18.02 4.76 -17.91
CA GLY A 130 18.53 5.65 -16.86
C GLY A 130 17.60 6.79 -16.45
N LYS A 131 16.43 6.99 -17.03
CA LYS A 131 15.49 8.09 -16.70
C LYS A 131 14.33 7.61 -15.85
N LEU A 132 13.95 8.40 -14.82
CA LEU A 132 12.77 8.11 -14.00
C LEU A 132 11.50 8.27 -14.82
N VAL A 133 10.85 7.14 -15.13
CA VAL A 133 9.61 7.10 -15.92
C VAL A 133 8.37 6.91 -15.04
N GLN A 134 8.50 6.23 -13.89
CA GLN A 134 7.36 5.92 -13.02
C GLN A 134 7.78 5.80 -11.56
N ALA A 135 6.92 6.29 -10.67
CA ALA A 135 7.01 6.05 -9.23
C ALA A 135 5.64 5.65 -8.69
N ALA A 136 5.58 4.51 -8.00
CA ALA A 136 4.33 3.94 -7.51
C ALA A 136 4.39 3.63 -6.01
N THR A 137 3.31 3.94 -5.29
CA THR A 137 3.13 3.50 -3.90
C THR A 137 2.94 1.99 -3.85
N ARG A 138 3.21 1.35 -2.70
CA ARG A 138 3.00 -0.09 -2.55
C ARG A 138 1.57 -0.53 -2.85
N GLY A 139 0.55 0.26 -2.48
CA GLY A 139 -0.84 -0.11 -2.59
C GLY A 139 -1.16 -1.40 -1.82
N ASP A 140 -1.83 -2.33 -2.48
CA ASP A 140 -2.13 -3.68 -1.97
C ASP A 140 -0.98 -4.70 -2.21
N GLY A 141 0.13 -4.24 -2.78
CA GLY A 141 1.29 -5.03 -3.16
C GLY A 141 1.29 -5.47 -4.62
N ALA A 142 0.15 -5.54 -5.29
CA ALA A 142 0.04 -5.82 -6.72
C ALA A 142 -0.19 -4.54 -7.54
N VAL A 143 -0.97 -3.60 -6.99
CA VAL A 143 -1.34 -2.33 -7.62
C VAL A 143 -1.09 -1.18 -6.62
N GLY A 144 -0.44 -0.11 -7.07
CA GLY A 144 -0.20 1.11 -6.31
C GLY A 144 -0.68 2.35 -7.05
N ASP A 145 -0.69 3.49 -6.38
CA ASP A 145 -1.01 4.78 -7.00
C ASP A 145 0.24 5.35 -7.68
N ASP A 146 0.11 5.85 -8.91
CA ASP A 146 1.17 6.58 -9.61
C ASP A 146 1.37 7.96 -8.97
N VAL A 147 2.50 8.13 -8.32
CA VAL A 147 2.88 9.37 -7.63
C VAL A 147 4.11 10.04 -8.29
N THR A 148 4.39 9.71 -9.54
CA THR A 148 5.59 10.15 -10.26
C THR A 148 5.79 11.66 -10.21
N VAL A 149 4.73 12.46 -10.41
CA VAL A 149 4.80 13.92 -10.37
C VAL A 149 5.27 14.41 -9.00
N ASN A 150 4.73 13.85 -7.92
CA ASN A 150 5.10 14.19 -6.56
C ASN A 150 6.51 13.73 -6.20
N VAL A 151 6.89 12.52 -6.62
CA VAL A 151 8.21 11.94 -6.37
C VAL A 151 9.32 12.72 -7.05
N ARG A 152 9.10 13.31 -8.21
CA ARG A 152 10.07 14.19 -8.87
C ARG A 152 10.50 15.38 -8.01
N THR A 153 9.70 15.80 -7.04
CA THR A 153 10.02 16.87 -6.10
C THR A 153 10.99 16.44 -5.00
N ILE A 154 11.17 15.13 -4.77
CA ILE A 154 12.03 14.57 -3.72
C ILE A 154 13.48 14.63 -4.21
N LYS A 155 14.28 15.51 -3.61
CA LYS A 155 15.64 15.80 -4.09
C LYS A 155 16.63 14.65 -3.90
N SER A 156 16.41 13.77 -2.92
CA SER A 156 17.19 12.55 -2.70
C SER A 156 16.91 11.43 -3.73
N ILE A 157 15.97 11.65 -4.67
CA ILE A 157 15.70 10.73 -5.78
C ILE A 157 16.29 11.32 -7.07
N PRO A 158 17.30 10.66 -7.69
CA PRO A 158 17.83 11.06 -8.98
C PRO A 158 16.75 10.97 -10.07
N LEU A 159 16.61 12.01 -10.91
CA LEU A 159 15.73 11.96 -12.08
C LEU A 159 16.39 11.21 -13.25
N SER A 160 17.72 11.12 -13.24
CA SER A 160 18.52 10.38 -14.21
C SER A 160 19.61 9.62 -13.49
N LEU A 161 19.75 8.32 -13.82
CA LEU A 161 20.82 7.48 -13.30
C LEU A 161 22.05 7.61 -14.21
N GLU A 162 23.19 7.94 -13.64
CA GLU A 162 24.47 8.00 -14.34
C GLU A 162 25.50 7.24 -13.51
N LEU A 163 26.17 6.26 -14.12
CA LEU A 163 27.29 5.60 -13.47
C LEU A 163 28.47 6.57 -13.44
N ALA A 164 28.74 7.11 -12.26
CA ALA A 164 29.98 7.85 -12.05
C ALA A 164 31.14 6.84 -12.04
N GLY A 165 32.21 7.13 -12.79
CA GLY A 165 33.41 6.29 -12.89
C GLY A 165 34.24 6.19 -11.60
N LYS A 166 33.61 5.98 -10.46
CA LYS A 166 34.24 5.79 -9.15
C LYS A 166 34.56 4.30 -8.94
N GLU A 167 35.62 4.01 -8.21
CA GLU A 167 35.90 2.67 -7.70
C GLU A 167 34.71 2.25 -6.78
N HIS A 168 34.06 1.15 -7.12
CA HIS A 168 32.86 0.67 -6.44
C HIS A 168 33.15 -0.50 -5.48
N GLY A 169 34.33 -0.49 -4.87
CA GLY A 169 34.79 -1.57 -3.98
C GLY A 169 35.01 -2.88 -4.73
N PRO A 170 34.81 -4.03 -4.09
CA PRO A 170 35.10 -5.34 -4.67
C PRO A 170 34.03 -5.86 -5.65
N PHE A 171 33.00 -5.08 -5.95
CA PHE A 171 31.86 -5.54 -6.73
C PHE A 171 32.03 -5.25 -8.22
N VAL A 172 31.65 -6.23 -9.05
CA VAL A 172 31.55 -6.02 -10.50
C VAL A 172 30.31 -5.18 -10.78
N MET A 173 30.48 -4.03 -11.44
CA MET A 173 29.38 -3.15 -11.84
C MET A 173 29.04 -3.34 -13.32
N PRO A 174 27.80 -3.04 -13.72
CA PRO A 174 27.46 -3.00 -15.14
C PRO A 174 28.31 -1.94 -15.85
N ALA A 175 28.66 -2.17 -17.12
CA ALA A 175 29.43 -1.21 -17.93
C ALA A 175 28.63 0.08 -18.22
N SER A 176 27.32 0.01 -18.17
CA SER A 176 26.37 1.12 -18.31
C SER A 176 25.16 0.88 -17.44
N VAL A 177 24.34 1.91 -17.18
CA VAL A 177 23.07 1.73 -16.48
C VAL A 177 22.21 0.71 -17.22
N PRO A 178 21.67 -0.32 -16.55
CA PRO A 178 20.78 -1.31 -17.17
C PRO A 178 19.58 -0.66 -17.85
N SER A 179 19.04 -1.31 -18.88
CA SER A 179 17.93 -0.75 -19.69
C SER A 179 16.67 -0.47 -18.86
N VAL A 180 16.40 -1.32 -17.87
CA VAL A 180 15.36 -1.13 -16.87
C VAL A 180 15.97 -1.34 -15.49
N VAL A 181 15.69 -0.41 -14.56
CA VAL A 181 16.07 -0.52 -13.15
C VAL A 181 14.88 -0.12 -12.31
N GLU A 182 14.40 -1.02 -11.45
CA GLU A 182 13.38 -0.72 -10.44
C GLU A 182 14.03 -0.68 -9.06
N VAL A 183 14.06 0.52 -8.45
CA VAL A 183 14.60 0.76 -7.11
C VAL A 183 13.43 0.83 -6.14
N ARG A 184 13.44 -0.01 -5.10
CA ARG A 184 12.49 0.03 -4.00
C ARG A 184 13.12 0.68 -2.79
N GLY A 185 12.36 1.53 -2.12
CA GLY A 185 12.86 2.24 -0.95
C GLY A 185 11.74 2.80 -0.10
N GLU A 186 12.14 3.53 0.94
CA GLU A 186 11.22 4.16 1.87
C GLU A 186 11.29 5.67 1.73
N VAL A 187 10.12 6.31 1.57
CA VAL A 187 9.94 7.76 1.66
C VAL A 187 9.63 8.11 3.10
N PHE A 188 10.32 9.10 3.64
CA PHE A 188 10.18 9.48 5.05
C PHE A 188 10.39 10.99 5.25
N LEU A 189 10.11 11.46 6.46
CA LEU A 189 10.45 12.78 6.95
C LEU A 189 11.52 12.67 8.03
N THR A 190 12.49 13.59 8.03
CA THR A 190 13.35 13.74 9.18
C THR A 190 12.59 14.35 10.35
N ARG A 191 13.05 14.11 11.59
CA ARG A 191 12.45 14.71 12.79
C ARG A 191 12.40 16.23 12.71
N GLN A 192 13.44 16.85 12.16
CA GLN A 192 13.50 18.30 11.97
C GLN A 192 12.44 18.79 10.99
N GLN A 193 12.28 18.12 9.85
CA GLN A 193 11.26 18.47 8.85
C GLN A 193 9.85 18.27 9.41
N PHE A 194 9.62 17.19 10.13
CA PHE A 194 8.32 16.93 10.78
C PHE A 194 7.99 18.02 11.82
N ALA A 195 8.95 18.42 12.65
CA ALA A 195 8.77 19.52 13.62
C ALA A 195 8.45 20.85 12.91
N GLN A 196 9.15 21.17 11.81
CA GLN A 196 8.86 22.38 11.02
C GLN A 196 7.44 22.35 10.41
N ILE A 197 7.00 21.20 9.89
CA ILE A 197 5.64 21.05 9.35
C ILE A 197 4.61 21.29 10.46
N ASN A 198 4.80 20.72 11.64
CA ASN A 198 3.88 20.90 12.76
C ASN A 198 3.87 22.34 13.28
N GLN A 199 5.00 23.00 13.35
CA GLN A 199 5.05 24.42 13.66
C GLN A 199 4.23 25.27 12.67
N GLN A 200 4.34 24.98 11.36
CA GLN A 200 3.55 25.68 10.33
C GLN A 200 2.03 25.41 10.47
N GLN A 201 1.62 24.19 10.86
CA GLN A 201 0.23 23.85 11.15
C GLN A 201 -0.31 24.66 12.34
N GLU A 202 0.46 24.71 13.44
CA GLU A 202 0.11 25.50 14.64
C GLU A 202 0.00 26.99 14.31
N GLU A 203 0.94 27.55 13.53
CA GLU A 203 0.92 28.95 13.08
C GLU A 203 -0.30 29.25 12.18
N ALA A 204 -0.79 28.26 11.42
CA ALA A 204 -2.00 28.35 10.61
C ALA A 204 -3.29 28.11 11.41
N GLY A 205 -3.21 27.77 12.71
CA GLY A 205 -4.35 27.41 13.54
C GLY A 205 -4.92 26.01 13.24
N GLU A 206 -4.15 25.17 12.58
CA GLU A 206 -4.50 23.80 12.22
C GLU A 206 -3.96 22.80 13.24
N GLU A 207 -4.54 21.60 13.28
CA GLU A 207 -4.13 20.55 14.19
C GLU A 207 -2.77 19.93 13.76
N ALA A 208 -1.86 19.76 14.72
CA ALA A 208 -0.55 19.17 14.44
C ALA A 208 -0.68 17.70 13.98
N TYR A 209 0.15 17.28 13.04
CA TYR A 209 0.20 15.90 12.59
C TYR A 209 0.71 14.95 13.70
N ALA A 210 0.14 13.75 13.74
CA ALA A 210 0.38 12.79 14.83
C ALA A 210 1.75 12.09 14.76
N ASN A 211 2.26 11.78 13.54
CA ASN A 211 3.55 11.12 13.37
C ASN A 211 4.15 11.36 11.96
N PRO A 212 5.48 11.25 11.80
CA PRO A 212 6.15 11.54 10.53
C PRO A 212 5.79 10.56 9.41
N ARG A 213 5.55 9.27 9.71
CA ARG A 213 5.18 8.27 8.70
C ARG A 213 3.84 8.60 8.02
N ASN A 214 2.79 8.85 8.80
CA ASN A 214 1.47 9.19 8.26
C ASN A 214 1.51 10.54 7.54
N THR A 215 2.29 11.49 8.03
CA THR A 215 2.51 12.77 7.39
C THR A 215 3.22 12.62 6.05
N ALA A 216 4.24 11.75 5.95
CA ALA A 216 4.90 11.43 4.69
C ALA A 216 3.93 10.77 3.70
N ALA A 217 3.10 9.80 4.18
CA ALA A 217 2.08 9.13 3.36
C ALA A 217 1.04 10.11 2.81
N GLY A 218 0.51 10.99 3.65
CA GLY A 218 -0.44 12.03 3.25
C GLY A 218 0.20 13.03 2.30
N THR A 219 1.43 13.45 2.57
CA THR A 219 2.18 14.37 1.70
C THR A 219 2.38 13.81 0.31
N LEU A 220 2.80 12.55 0.21
CA LEU A 220 3.03 11.89 -1.07
C LEU A 220 1.77 11.82 -1.95
N LYS A 221 0.57 11.93 -1.34
CA LYS A 221 -0.73 11.91 -2.00
C LYS A 221 -1.42 13.28 -2.11
N LEU A 222 -0.70 14.38 -1.89
CA LEU A 222 -1.23 15.70 -2.17
C LEU A 222 -1.37 15.91 -3.69
N LEU A 223 -2.44 16.56 -4.11
CA LEU A 223 -2.70 16.82 -5.53
C LEU A 223 -1.81 17.94 -6.10
N ASP A 224 -1.32 18.83 -5.26
CA ASP A 224 -0.39 19.91 -5.63
C ASP A 224 1.06 19.50 -5.32
N SER A 225 1.87 19.26 -6.34
CA SER A 225 3.28 18.88 -6.21
C SER A 225 4.15 19.98 -5.56
N ARG A 226 3.73 21.24 -5.60
CA ARG A 226 4.43 22.35 -4.91
C ARG A 226 4.31 22.21 -3.39
N ALA A 227 3.15 21.81 -2.90
CA ALA A 227 2.95 21.51 -1.49
C ALA A 227 3.78 20.29 -1.04
N VAL A 228 3.95 19.29 -1.92
CA VAL A 228 4.86 18.15 -1.67
C VAL A 228 6.31 18.63 -1.57
N ALA A 229 6.76 19.44 -2.52
CA ALA A 229 8.11 20.00 -2.56
C ALA A 229 8.46 20.81 -1.29
N ALA A 230 7.51 21.60 -0.79
CA ALA A 230 7.68 22.41 0.42
C ALA A 230 7.94 21.56 1.69
N ARG A 231 7.44 20.33 1.73
CA ARG A 231 7.61 19.42 2.87
C ARG A 231 8.91 18.62 2.86
N LYS A 232 9.72 18.73 1.79
CA LYS A 232 11.09 18.20 1.68
C LYS A 232 11.24 16.72 2.06
N LEU A 233 10.35 15.85 1.56
CA LEU A 233 10.43 14.41 1.76
C LEU A 233 11.82 13.86 1.39
N GLN A 234 12.24 12.78 2.06
CA GLN A 234 13.49 12.06 1.81
C GLN A 234 13.19 10.63 1.33
N PHE A 235 14.17 10.00 0.68
CA PHE A 235 14.08 8.63 0.21
C PHE A 235 15.40 7.89 0.44
N LEU A 236 15.30 6.64 0.91
CA LEU A 236 16.44 5.72 0.98
C LEU A 236 16.07 4.37 0.35
N PRO A 237 16.94 3.79 -0.51
CA PRO A 237 16.71 2.50 -1.13
C PRO A 237 16.85 1.38 -0.11
N HIS A 238 15.98 0.38 -0.21
CA HIS A 238 16.03 -0.83 0.63
C HIS A 238 15.79 -2.12 -0.16
N GLY A 239 15.63 -2.07 -1.48
CA GLY A 239 15.36 -3.26 -2.26
C GLY A 239 15.46 -3.06 -3.76
N GLN A 240 15.54 -4.17 -4.45
CA GLN A 240 15.55 -4.29 -5.89
C GLN A 240 14.17 -4.78 -6.36
N GLY A 241 13.65 -4.17 -7.42
CA GLY A 241 12.55 -4.69 -8.22
C GLY A 241 13.03 -5.30 -9.53
N ALA A 242 12.34 -5.04 -10.64
CA ALA A 242 12.74 -5.53 -11.95
C ALA A 242 14.03 -4.86 -12.42
N VAL A 243 14.97 -5.64 -12.95
CA VAL A 243 16.19 -5.16 -13.62
C VAL A 243 16.35 -5.91 -14.93
N GLU A 244 16.65 -5.19 -16.02
CA GLU A 244 16.90 -5.76 -17.34
C GLU A 244 18.27 -5.27 -17.87
N GLY A 245 19.08 -6.20 -18.32
CA GLY A 245 20.39 -5.91 -18.90
C GLY A 245 21.59 -6.13 -17.94
N PHE A 246 21.34 -6.46 -16.68
CA PHE A 246 22.38 -6.86 -15.73
C PHE A 246 21.78 -7.74 -14.62
N GLU A 247 22.54 -8.72 -14.13
CA GLU A 247 22.15 -9.58 -13.01
C GLU A 247 23.05 -9.31 -11.80
N PHE A 248 22.46 -8.74 -10.75
CA PHE A 248 23.14 -8.54 -9.47
C PHE A 248 23.19 -9.88 -8.71
N THR A 249 24.35 -10.20 -8.14
CA THR A 249 24.56 -11.46 -7.41
C THR A 249 24.26 -11.36 -5.93
N SER A 250 24.36 -10.14 -5.35
CA SER A 250 24.13 -9.91 -3.93
C SER A 250 23.48 -8.56 -3.64
N TYR A 251 22.89 -8.46 -2.48
CA TYR A 251 22.26 -7.23 -2.00
C TYR A 251 23.29 -6.12 -1.76
N ARG A 252 24.47 -6.45 -1.26
CA ARG A 252 25.58 -5.49 -1.10
C ARG A 252 26.05 -4.94 -2.44
N GLN A 253 26.13 -5.79 -3.48
CA GLN A 253 26.45 -5.32 -4.84
C GLN A 253 25.36 -4.35 -5.35
N TRP A 254 24.08 -4.68 -5.10
CA TRP A 254 22.96 -3.80 -5.43
C TRP A 254 23.05 -2.45 -4.70
N LEU A 255 23.35 -2.45 -3.40
CA LEU A 255 23.54 -1.21 -2.62
C LEU A 255 24.69 -0.37 -3.17
N ALA A 256 25.81 -1.00 -3.53
CA ALA A 256 26.94 -0.31 -4.16
C ALA A 256 26.54 0.32 -5.51
N PHE A 257 25.73 -0.38 -6.31
CA PHE A 257 25.22 0.16 -7.57
C PHE A 257 24.29 1.35 -7.36
N VAL A 258 23.30 1.26 -6.47
CA VAL A 258 22.37 2.39 -6.25
C VAL A 258 23.08 3.63 -5.68
N ALA A 259 24.12 3.44 -4.87
CA ALA A 259 24.98 4.53 -4.44
C ALA A 259 25.79 5.15 -5.61
N ALA A 260 26.31 4.30 -6.50
CA ALA A 260 27.07 4.73 -7.66
C ALA A 260 26.24 5.57 -8.63
N VAL A 261 24.94 5.31 -8.73
CA VAL A 261 24.01 6.05 -9.60
C VAL A 261 23.28 7.21 -8.88
N GLY A 262 23.72 7.58 -7.66
CA GLY A 262 23.32 8.84 -7.02
C GLY A 262 22.27 8.74 -5.91
N PHE A 263 21.92 7.54 -5.45
CA PHE A 263 21.06 7.41 -4.26
C PHE A 263 21.88 7.51 -2.97
N GLY A 264 21.28 8.09 -1.93
CA GLY A 264 21.79 7.97 -0.56
C GLY A 264 21.77 6.51 -0.09
N GLN A 265 22.67 6.18 0.82
CA GLN A 265 22.69 4.85 1.45
C GLN A 265 22.03 4.88 2.84
N PRO A 266 21.30 3.84 3.23
CA PRO A 266 20.91 3.69 4.64
C PRO A 266 22.17 3.70 5.53
N PRO A 267 22.16 4.44 6.63
CA PRO A 267 23.26 4.39 7.59
C PRO A 267 23.30 3.04 8.30
N ASN A 268 24.45 2.69 8.87
CA ASN A 268 24.60 1.51 9.74
C ASN A 268 24.18 0.19 9.07
N ILE A 269 24.75 -0.11 7.88
CA ILE A 269 24.60 -1.43 7.23
C ILE A 269 25.76 -2.33 7.69
N ALA A 270 25.47 -3.59 8.02
CA ALA A 270 26.48 -4.57 8.37
C ALA A 270 26.24 -5.92 7.68
N ALA A 271 27.34 -6.56 7.25
CA ALA A 271 27.34 -7.97 6.83
C ALA A 271 27.60 -8.85 8.05
N CYS A 272 26.76 -9.86 8.28
CA CYS A 272 26.84 -10.75 9.43
C CYS A 272 26.84 -12.20 8.96
N ARG A 273 27.88 -12.97 9.37
CA ARG A 273 28.02 -14.39 9.00
C ARG A 273 27.27 -15.34 9.93
N THR A 274 26.94 -14.90 11.13
CA THR A 274 26.28 -15.71 12.13
C THR A 274 25.07 -14.97 12.70
N ILE A 275 24.13 -15.71 13.27
CA ILE A 275 22.96 -15.11 13.91
C ILE A 275 23.35 -14.34 15.18
N ASP A 276 24.42 -14.74 15.87
CA ASP A 276 24.94 -13.99 17.01
C ASP A 276 25.49 -12.63 16.59
N ALA A 277 26.18 -12.52 15.46
CA ALA A 277 26.61 -11.25 14.90
C ALA A 277 25.42 -10.37 14.49
N VAL A 278 24.32 -10.96 14.01
CA VAL A 278 23.06 -10.25 13.74
C VAL A 278 22.47 -9.70 15.05
N GLN A 279 22.43 -10.52 16.11
CA GLN A 279 21.94 -10.07 17.43
C GLN A 279 22.80 -8.93 17.99
N GLN A 280 24.13 -9.04 17.92
CA GLN A 280 25.04 -7.97 18.35
C GLN A 280 24.78 -6.66 17.59
N PHE A 281 24.54 -6.73 16.27
CA PHE A 281 24.16 -5.55 15.49
C PHE A 281 22.86 -4.94 15.98
N ILE A 282 21.82 -5.77 16.21
CA ILE A 282 20.52 -5.32 16.72
C ILE A 282 20.66 -4.60 18.05
N ASP A 283 21.43 -5.17 18.98
CA ASP A 283 21.65 -4.62 20.33
C ASP A 283 22.41 -3.28 20.26
N ALA A 284 23.46 -3.20 19.43
CA ALA A 284 24.20 -1.96 19.21
C ALA A 284 23.33 -0.88 18.55
N PHE A 285 22.54 -1.27 17.55
CA PHE A 285 21.67 -0.35 16.84
C PHE A 285 20.52 0.18 17.72
N ALA A 286 20.05 -0.57 18.71
CA ALA A 286 19.06 -0.11 19.70
C ALA A 286 19.44 1.22 20.36
N GLN A 287 20.74 1.43 20.61
CA GLN A 287 21.25 2.69 21.18
C GLN A 287 21.49 3.75 20.10
N GLN A 288 22.04 3.34 18.95
CA GLN A 288 22.43 4.25 17.86
C GLN A 288 21.22 4.87 17.15
N ARG A 289 20.08 4.16 17.05
CA ARG A 289 18.88 4.62 16.35
C ARG A 289 18.34 5.95 16.87
N ARG A 290 18.55 6.26 18.17
CA ARG A 290 18.12 7.52 18.78
C ARG A 290 18.81 8.75 18.18
N ASN A 291 20.03 8.57 17.65
CA ASN A 291 20.85 9.63 17.07
C ASN A 291 20.59 9.83 15.55
N LEU A 292 19.80 8.96 14.94
CA LEU A 292 19.43 9.13 13.54
C LEU A 292 18.49 10.34 13.36
N PRO A 293 18.58 11.05 12.24
CA PRO A 293 17.72 12.20 11.98
C PRO A 293 16.27 11.80 11.62
N PHE A 294 15.95 10.52 11.52
CA PHE A 294 14.64 9.96 11.18
C PHE A 294 14.28 8.79 12.09
N ASP A 295 13.03 8.39 12.08
CA ASP A 295 12.52 7.31 12.92
C ASP A 295 12.74 5.93 12.27
N THR A 296 13.01 4.92 13.12
CA THR A 296 13.19 3.53 12.75
C THR A 296 12.44 2.64 13.72
N ASP A 297 11.69 1.66 13.21
CA ASP A 297 10.90 0.73 14.03
C ASP A 297 11.61 -0.63 14.26
N GLY A 298 12.86 -0.77 13.79
CA GLY A 298 13.61 -2.01 13.94
C GLY A 298 14.84 -2.13 13.06
N VAL A 299 15.23 -3.37 12.82
CA VAL A 299 16.31 -3.80 11.92
C VAL A 299 15.75 -4.78 10.91
N VAL A 300 16.09 -4.64 9.63
CA VAL A 300 15.78 -5.63 8.60
C VAL A 300 16.99 -6.52 8.39
N VAL A 301 16.79 -7.83 8.51
CA VAL A 301 17.81 -8.87 8.32
C VAL A 301 17.51 -9.60 7.02
N LYS A 302 18.45 -9.63 6.09
CA LYS A 302 18.28 -10.18 4.75
C LYS A 302 19.42 -11.14 4.43
N VAL A 303 19.15 -12.26 3.78
CA VAL A 303 20.18 -13.09 3.14
C VAL A 303 20.80 -12.29 2.01
N ASP A 304 22.14 -12.19 1.92
CA ASP A 304 22.84 -11.31 0.97
C ASP A 304 22.70 -11.81 -0.49
N SER A 305 22.99 -13.09 -0.74
CA SER A 305 22.99 -13.67 -2.09
C SER A 305 21.61 -13.76 -2.72
N PHE A 306 21.44 -13.20 -3.93
CA PHE A 306 20.18 -13.29 -4.66
C PHE A 306 19.85 -14.70 -5.15
N ALA A 307 20.86 -15.49 -5.51
CA ALA A 307 20.66 -16.90 -5.86
C ALA A 307 20.10 -17.70 -4.66
N GLN A 308 20.60 -17.45 -3.45
CA GLN A 308 20.08 -18.09 -2.24
C GLN A 308 18.65 -17.61 -1.90
N ARG A 309 18.32 -16.35 -2.17
CA ARG A 309 16.95 -15.84 -2.02
C ARG A 309 15.96 -16.54 -2.94
N GLN A 310 16.37 -16.87 -4.17
CA GLN A 310 15.55 -17.64 -5.11
C GLN A 310 15.26 -19.04 -4.58
N VAL A 311 16.27 -19.72 -4.01
CA VAL A 311 16.12 -21.03 -3.35
C VAL A 311 15.15 -20.97 -2.17
N LEU A 312 15.27 -19.94 -1.32
CA LEU A 312 14.41 -19.75 -0.15
C LEU A 312 12.97 -19.42 -0.52
N GLY A 313 12.78 -18.65 -1.60
CA GLY A 313 11.48 -18.24 -2.09
C GLY A 313 10.71 -17.35 -1.10
N ALA A 314 9.39 -17.35 -1.28
CA ALA A 314 8.46 -16.57 -0.46
C ALA A 314 7.22 -17.42 -0.08
N THR A 315 6.53 -17.01 0.97
CA THR A 315 5.16 -17.43 1.28
C THR A 315 4.17 -16.52 0.55
N ALA A 316 2.87 -16.77 0.69
CA ALA A 316 1.85 -15.86 0.19
C ALA A 316 1.90 -14.45 0.84
N ARG A 317 2.57 -14.31 1.99
CA ARG A 317 2.61 -13.07 2.78
C ARG A 317 3.98 -12.40 2.81
N ALA A 318 5.09 -13.19 2.89
CA ALA A 318 6.42 -12.65 3.14
C ALA A 318 7.52 -13.50 2.49
N PRO A 319 8.69 -12.89 2.18
CA PRO A 319 9.86 -13.62 1.71
C PRO A 319 10.48 -14.42 2.86
N ARG A 320 10.94 -15.67 2.59
CA ARG A 320 11.60 -16.51 3.60
C ARG A 320 13.05 -16.10 3.89
N TRP A 321 13.63 -15.27 3.04
CA TRP A 321 15.01 -14.79 3.12
C TRP A 321 15.16 -13.46 3.86
N CYS A 322 14.07 -12.91 4.38
CA CYS A 322 14.05 -11.60 5.03
C CYS A 322 13.15 -11.63 6.27
N ILE A 323 13.57 -10.95 7.33
CA ILE A 323 12.77 -10.75 8.54
C ILE A 323 13.05 -9.35 9.11
N ALA A 324 12.06 -8.75 9.73
CA ALA A 324 12.19 -7.50 10.47
C ALA A 324 12.22 -7.80 11.97
N PHE A 325 13.33 -7.50 12.62
CA PHE A 325 13.39 -7.47 14.07
C PHE A 325 12.89 -6.12 14.55
N LYS A 326 11.80 -6.12 15.29
CA LYS A 326 11.24 -4.91 15.91
C LYS A 326 11.59 -4.86 17.38
N TYR A 327 11.97 -3.66 17.83
CA TYR A 327 12.17 -3.43 19.26
C TYR A 327 10.85 -3.54 20.01
N GLN A 328 10.94 -3.91 21.28
CA GLN A 328 9.75 -3.91 22.12
C GLN A 328 9.15 -2.50 22.13
N PRO A 329 7.83 -2.39 21.99
CA PRO A 329 7.15 -1.10 22.07
C PRO A 329 7.42 -0.39 23.39
N GLU A 330 7.47 0.93 23.32
CA GLU A 330 7.51 1.75 24.53
C GLU A 330 6.21 1.53 25.30
N GLN A 331 6.34 1.23 26.59
CA GLN A 331 5.22 1.12 27.51
C GLN A 331 5.17 2.34 28.42
N ALA A 332 3.99 2.86 28.65
CA ALA A 332 3.77 3.94 29.59
C ALA A 332 2.61 3.61 30.52
N ARG A 333 2.70 4.12 31.73
CA ARG A 333 1.72 3.89 32.78
C ARG A 333 0.74 5.05 32.87
N THR A 334 -0.55 4.73 32.99
CA THR A 334 -1.62 5.71 33.16
C THR A 334 -2.82 5.10 33.89
N GLU A 335 -3.78 5.94 34.30
CA GLU A 335 -5.03 5.50 34.91
C GLU A 335 -6.06 5.15 33.84
N LEU A 336 -6.75 4.02 34.01
CA LEU A 336 -7.96 3.65 33.27
C LEU A 336 -9.15 4.38 33.92
N ALA A 337 -9.34 5.64 33.50
CA ALA A 337 -10.32 6.53 34.16
C ALA A 337 -11.77 6.14 33.81
N ARG A 338 -12.03 5.72 32.57
CA ARG A 338 -13.37 5.34 32.10
C ARG A 338 -13.28 4.23 31.06
N VAL A 339 -14.39 3.49 30.90
CA VAL A 339 -14.61 2.58 29.77
C VAL A 339 -15.87 3.01 29.06
N VAL A 340 -15.74 3.31 27.78
CA VAL A 340 -16.86 3.59 26.90
C VAL A 340 -17.15 2.40 26.01
N PHE A 341 -18.41 2.21 25.64
CA PHE A 341 -18.83 1.08 24.84
C PHE A 341 -19.25 1.53 23.45
N GLN A 342 -18.58 1.02 22.42
CA GLN A 342 -18.85 1.35 21.02
C GLN A 342 -19.56 0.20 20.33
N VAL A 343 -20.57 0.52 19.52
CA VAL A 343 -21.33 -0.50 18.77
C VAL A 343 -20.80 -0.59 17.35
N GLY A 344 -20.33 -1.77 16.94
CA GLY A 344 -19.84 -2.03 15.60
C GLY A 344 -20.96 -2.36 14.60
N LYS A 345 -20.60 -2.52 13.32
CA LYS A 345 -21.51 -2.83 12.21
C LYS A 345 -22.34 -4.13 12.39
N THR A 346 -21.78 -5.10 13.11
CA THR A 346 -22.46 -6.39 13.44
C THR A 346 -23.25 -6.32 14.75
N GLY A 347 -23.27 -5.15 15.42
CA GLY A 347 -23.87 -4.97 16.74
C GLY A 347 -22.96 -5.34 17.90
N THR A 348 -21.75 -5.77 17.67
CA THR A 348 -20.77 -6.06 18.72
C THR A 348 -20.47 -4.80 19.51
N VAL A 349 -20.61 -4.89 20.83
CA VAL A 349 -20.31 -3.83 21.79
C VAL A 349 -18.84 -4.00 22.23
N THR A 350 -17.98 -3.11 21.77
CA THR A 350 -16.56 -3.15 22.05
C THR A 350 -16.21 -2.18 23.18
N PRO A 351 -15.58 -2.64 24.27
CA PRO A 351 -15.12 -1.77 25.34
C PRO A 351 -13.85 -1.02 24.90
N VAL A 352 -13.80 0.28 25.19
CA VAL A 352 -12.68 1.18 24.87
C VAL A 352 -12.28 1.91 26.14
N ALA A 353 -11.02 1.79 26.54
CA ALA A 353 -10.45 2.52 27.67
C ALA A 353 -10.30 4.01 27.31
N GLU A 354 -10.61 4.88 28.25
CA GLU A 354 -10.23 6.30 28.26
C GLU A 354 -9.25 6.55 29.40
N PHE A 355 -8.15 7.22 29.08
CA PHE A 355 -7.06 7.49 30.00
C PHE A 355 -7.09 8.93 30.52
N GLU A 356 -6.87 9.11 31.84
CA GLU A 356 -6.72 10.40 32.45
C GLU A 356 -5.59 10.34 33.55
N PRO A 357 -4.50 11.10 33.38
CA PRO A 357 -4.17 11.91 32.24
C PRO A 357 -3.89 11.07 30.97
N PRO A 358 -3.99 11.67 29.78
CA PRO A 358 -3.58 10.97 28.54
C PRO A 358 -2.10 10.59 28.64
N VAL A 359 -1.74 9.43 28.10
CA VAL A 359 -0.37 8.93 28.16
C VAL A 359 0.41 9.31 26.91
N PHE A 360 1.69 9.64 27.09
CA PHE A 360 2.59 9.96 25.96
C PHE A 360 3.43 8.74 25.62
N ILE A 361 3.26 8.20 24.39
CA ILE A 361 3.97 7.01 23.90
C ILE A 361 4.39 7.24 22.45
N SER A 362 5.67 6.97 22.16
CA SER A 362 6.23 7.07 20.80
C SER A 362 5.87 8.40 20.13
N GLY A 363 6.11 9.51 20.84
CA GLY A 363 5.94 10.87 20.31
C GLY A 363 4.49 11.38 20.21
N THR A 364 3.47 10.62 20.64
CA THR A 364 2.07 11.05 20.56
C THR A 364 1.31 10.87 21.87
N LYS A 365 0.30 11.72 22.09
CA LYS A 365 -0.64 11.57 23.21
C LYS A 365 -1.70 10.54 22.88
N VAL A 366 -1.87 9.57 23.76
CA VAL A 366 -2.89 8.52 23.66
C VAL A 366 -3.96 8.75 24.73
N TYR A 367 -5.17 8.99 24.28
CA TYR A 367 -6.34 9.24 25.11
C TYR A 367 -7.19 7.98 25.31
N ARG A 368 -7.15 7.06 24.31
CA ARG A 368 -8.01 5.88 24.24
C ARG A 368 -7.27 4.66 23.74
N ALA A 369 -7.67 3.48 24.21
CA ALA A 369 -7.21 2.21 23.68
C ALA A 369 -8.33 1.17 23.67
N SER A 370 -8.32 0.27 22.67
CA SER A 370 -9.25 -0.85 22.65
C SER A 370 -8.94 -1.82 23.79
N LEU A 371 -10.00 -2.31 24.47
CA LEU A 371 -9.93 -3.41 25.41
C LEU A 371 -10.34 -4.76 24.78
N HIS A 372 -10.52 -4.78 23.47
CA HIS A 372 -10.90 -5.90 22.61
C HIS A 372 -12.30 -6.47 22.93
N ASN A 373 -12.45 -7.20 24.02
CA ASN A 373 -13.69 -7.81 24.46
C ASN A 373 -13.69 -8.03 25.99
N PHE A 374 -14.78 -8.53 26.54
CA PHE A 374 -14.93 -8.70 27.98
C PHE A 374 -14.13 -9.89 28.54
N ASP A 375 -13.83 -10.90 27.75
CA ASP A 375 -12.98 -12.02 28.16
C ASP A 375 -11.52 -11.53 28.35
N GLU A 376 -11.04 -10.64 27.47
CA GLU A 376 -9.74 -10.01 27.62
C GLU A 376 -9.66 -9.10 28.87
N ILE A 377 -10.72 -8.38 29.19
CA ILE A 377 -10.82 -7.58 30.41
C ILE A 377 -10.70 -8.50 31.63
N ALA A 378 -11.46 -9.60 31.62
CA ALA A 378 -11.42 -10.59 32.72
C ALA A 378 -10.06 -11.29 32.82
N ARG A 379 -9.49 -11.71 31.67
CA ARG A 379 -8.18 -12.38 31.62
C ARG A 379 -7.06 -11.51 32.17
N LYS A 380 -7.11 -10.19 31.90
CA LYS A 380 -6.14 -9.20 32.37
C LYS A 380 -6.51 -8.62 33.75
N ASP A 381 -7.61 -9.05 34.36
CA ASP A 381 -8.19 -8.49 35.60
C ASP A 381 -8.19 -6.96 35.61
N LEU A 382 -8.71 -6.34 34.54
CA LEU A 382 -8.77 -4.88 34.40
C LEU A 382 -10.00 -4.34 35.17
N ARG A 383 -9.79 -3.26 35.92
CA ARG A 383 -10.86 -2.55 36.64
C ARG A 383 -10.79 -1.05 36.35
N LEU A 384 -11.91 -0.37 36.51
CA LEU A 384 -11.93 1.10 36.49
C LEU A 384 -11.01 1.63 37.61
N HIS A 385 -10.29 2.68 37.28
CA HIS A 385 -9.29 3.33 38.12
C HIS A 385 -8.00 2.52 38.34
N ASP A 386 -7.83 1.37 37.68
CA ASP A 386 -6.55 0.69 37.68
C ASP A 386 -5.45 1.56 37.03
N GLN A 387 -4.26 1.44 37.60
CA GLN A 387 -3.05 1.82 36.88
C GLN A 387 -2.76 0.74 35.84
N VAL A 388 -2.71 1.12 34.57
CA VAL A 388 -2.52 0.21 33.46
C VAL A 388 -1.27 0.55 32.67
N LEU A 389 -0.66 -0.48 32.08
CA LEU A 389 0.41 -0.33 31.11
C LEU A 389 -0.21 -0.27 29.71
N VAL A 390 0.13 0.77 28.97
CA VAL A 390 -0.33 1.01 27.60
C VAL A 390 0.88 0.96 26.69
N GLU A 391 0.74 0.31 25.53
CA GLU A 391 1.72 0.33 24.47
C GLU A 391 1.03 0.50 23.12
N LYS A 392 1.81 0.76 22.05
CA LYS A 392 1.31 0.83 20.68
C LYS A 392 1.76 -0.38 19.88
N ALA A 393 0.82 -1.22 19.46
CA ALA A 393 1.10 -2.31 18.53
C ALA A 393 1.59 -1.75 17.18
N GLY A 394 2.81 -2.15 16.79
CA GLY A 394 3.43 -1.64 15.57
C GLY A 394 3.63 -0.13 15.55
N GLU A 395 3.80 0.48 16.74
CA GLU A 395 3.96 1.93 16.95
C GLU A 395 2.75 2.79 16.53
N ILE A 396 1.61 2.17 16.20
CA ILE A 396 0.42 2.86 15.67
C ILE A 396 -0.79 2.70 16.57
N ILE A 397 -1.19 1.45 16.87
CA ILE A 397 -2.47 1.17 17.54
C ILE A 397 -2.26 1.00 19.04
N PRO A 398 -2.83 1.90 19.90
CA PRO A 398 -2.72 1.76 21.33
C PRO A 398 -3.58 0.62 21.87
N TYR A 399 -3.04 -0.15 22.79
CA TYR A 399 -3.77 -1.17 23.56
C TYR A 399 -3.25 -1.28 24.99
N VAL A 400 -4.10 -1.78 25.87
CA VAL A 400 -3.76 -2.02 27.28
C VAL A 400 -3.08 -3.39 27.40
N VAL A 401 -1.84 -3.41 27.85
CA VAL A 401 -1.04 -4.62 28.10
C VAL A 401 -1.60 -5.39 29.29
N GLY A 402 -1.81 -4.68 30.40
CA GLY A 402 -2.32 -5.23 31.65
C GLY A 402 -2.45 -4.16 32.74
N ASN A 403 -2.91 -4.57 33.92
CA ASN A 403 -2.91 -3.73 35.10
C ASN A 403 -1.55 -3.76 35.83
N VAL A 404 -1.37 -2.88 36.79
CA VAL A 404 -0.27 -2.85 37.75
C VAL A 404 -0.86 -3.20 39.11
N PRO A 405 -0.86 -4.49 39.55
CA PRO A 405 -1.61 -4.94 40.72
C PRO A 405 -1.25 -4.21 41.99
N GLU A 406 0.05 -3.88 42.15
CA GLU A 406 0.59 -3.22 43.36
C GLU A 406 0.10 -1.77 43.50
N ALA A 407 -0.40 -1.21 42.40
CA ALA A 407 -0.89 0.17 42.35
C ALA A 407 -2.41 0.27 42.23
N ARG A 408 -3.12 -0.84 42.40
CA ARG A 408 -4.59 -0.85 42.32
C ARG A 408 -5.18 -0.09 43.50
N PRO A 409 -6.01 0.93 43.27
CA PRO A 409 -6.65 1.66 44.35
C PRO A 409 -7.79 0.83 44.98
N ALA A 410 -8.07 1.04 46.26
CA ALA A 410 -9.12 0.31 46.96
C ALA A 410 -10.53 0.50 46.40
N HIS A 411 -10.76 1.58 45.65
CA HIS A 411 -12.03 1.90 45.02
C HIS A 411 -12.13 1.40 43.56
N ALA A 412 -11.18 0.58 43.09
CA ALA A 412 -11.22 0.01 41.74
C ALA A 412 -12.50 -0.85 41.54
N GLN A 413 -13.24 -0.57 40.47
CA GLN A 413 -14.53 -1.20 40.18
C GLN A 413 -14.42 -2.17 39.02
N ALA A 414 -15.16 -3.29 39.07
CA ALA A 414 -15.22 -4.22 37.97
C ALA A 414 -15.88 -3.57 36.73
N ILE A 415 -15.33 -3.86 35.56
CA ILE A 415 -15.90 -3.44 34.29
C ILE A 415 -16.95 -4.47 33.90
N VAL A 416 -18.21 -4.08 33.98
CA VAL A 416 -19.36 -4.97 33.72
C VAL A 416 -19.85 -4.75 32.28
N PRO A 417 -20.16 -5.84 31.53
CA PRO A 417 -20.82 -5.73 30.24
C PRO A 417 -22.15 -4.98 30.35
N PRO A 418 -22.49 -4.07 29.43
CA PRO A 418 -23.75 -3.35 29.49
C PRO A 418 -24.91 -4.29 29.16
N GLU A 419 -25.97 -4.28 29.96
CA GLU A 419 -27.20 -5.05 29.71
C GLU A 419 -28.05 -4.42 28.60
N GLN A 420 -27.83 -3.15 28.29
CA GLN A 420 -28.52 -2.42 27.23
C GLN A 420 -27.51 -1.80 26.27
N CYS A 421 -27.90 -1.79 25.00
CA CYS A 421 -27.09 -1.16 23.94
C CYS A 421 -26.89 0.34 24.23
N PRO A 422 -25.66 0.85 24.23
CA PRO A 422 -25.39 2.25 24.53
C PRO A 422 -26.00 3.23 23.51
N ALA A 423 -26.35 2.75 22.30
CA ALA A 423 -26.86 3.60 21.23
C ALA A 423 -28.40 3.57 21.09
N CYS A 424 -29.05 2.42 21.33
CA CYS A 424 -30.49 2.28 21.12
C CYS A 424 -31.26 1.73 22.32
N HIS A 425 -30.61 1.47 23.44
CA HIS A 425 -31.17 0.98 24.69
C HIS A 425 -31.89 -0.37 24.61
N ALA A 426 -31.85 -1.06 23.47
CA ALA A 426 -32.34 -2.42 23.38
C ALA A 426 -31.45 -3.38 24.20
N ALA A 427 -31.99 -4.53 24.60
CA ALA A 427 -31.23 -5.54 25.31
C ALA A 427 -29.98 -5.98 24.53
N THR A 428 -28.94 -6.32 25.27
CA THR A 428 -27.74 -6.94 24.70
C THR A 428 -27.74 -8.43 25.03
N GLU A 429 -27.10 -9.23 24.19
CA GLU A 429 -26.91 -10.65 24.37
C GLU A 429 -25.43 -11.00 24.34
N ARG A 430 -25.02 -11.95 25.17
CA ARG A 430 -23.67 -12.47 25.21
C ARG A 430 -23.47 -13.59 24.20
N ASP A 431 -22.48 -13.42 23.32
CA ASP A 431 -22.08 -14.40 22.32
C ASP A 431 -20.57 -14.70 22.52
N GLY A 432 -20.28 -15.72 23.31
CA GLY A 432 -18.91 -16.00 23.79
C GLY A 432 -18.31 -14.84 24.58
N GLY A 433 -17.15 -14.37 24.17
CA GLY A 433 -16.47 -13.20 24.74
C GLY A 433 -17.02 -11.85 24.29
N PHE A 434 -18.00 -11.85 23.38
CA PHE A 434 -18.59 -10.63 22.83
C PHE A 434 -19.98 -10.37 23.42
N VAL A 435 -20.35 -9.09 23.44
CA VAL A 435 -21.69 -8.63 23.77
C VAL A 435 -22.27 -7.98 22.52
N ARG A 436 -23.51 -8.29 22.16
CA ARG A 436 -24.14 -7.81 20.95
C ARG A 436 -25.48 -7.13 21.22
N CYS A 437 -25.73 -6.03 20.52
CA CYS A 437 -27.05 -5.43 20.49
C CYS A 437 -28.01 -6.32 19.70
N THR A 438 -29.16 -6.68 20.28
CA THR A 438 -30.17 -7.52 19.62
C THR A 438 -31.05 -6.78 18.62
N ASN A 439 -31.14 -5.44 18.69
CA ASN A 439 -31.96 -4.66 17.79
C ASN A 439 -31.41 -4.64 16.35
N PRO A 440 -32.12 -5.22 15.34
CA PRO A 440 -31.68 -5.18 13.95
C PRO A 440 -31.66 -3.76 13.35
N HIS A 441 -32.49 -2.85 13.90
CA HIS A 441 -32.63 -1.46 13.47
C HIS A 441 -31.85 -0.47 14.35
N CYS A 442 -30.83 -0.91 15.05
CA CYS A 442 -29.98 -0.04 15.84
C CYS A 442 -29.34 1.05 14.95
N PRO A 443 -29.50 2.34 15.26
CA PRO A 443 -28.97 3.43 14.43
C PRO A 443 -27.46 3.35 14.29
N GLU A 444 -26.73 2.98 15.36
CA GLU A 444 -25.26 2.87 15.26
C GLU A 444 -24.84 1.68 14.38
N LYS A 445 -25.57 0.56 14.40
CA LYS A 445 -25.30 -0.53 13.42
C LYS A 445 -25.43 -0.03 11.99
N LEU A 446 -26.46 0.77 11.70
CA LEU A 446 -26.65 1.34 10.37
C LEU A 446 -25.53 2.33 10.02
N ALA A 447 -25.18 3.24 10.93
CA ALA A 447 -24.10 4.18 10.73
C ALA A 447 -22.79 3.47 10.40
N GLN A 448 -22.43 2.42 11.17
CA GLN A 448 -21.22 1.65 10.95
C GLN A 448 -21.29 0.81 9.65
N LYS A 449 -22.45 0.30 9.26
CA LYS A 449 -22.64 -0.38 7.98
C LYS A 449 -22.45 0.59 6.81
N LEU A 450 -23.01 1.81 6.88
CA LEU A 450 -22.85 2.83 5.84
C LEU A 450 -21.39 3.29 5.69
N ARG A 451 -20.71 3.56 6.83
CA ARG A 451 -19.27 3.90 6.83
C ARG A 451 -18.41 2.78 6.22
N TYR A 452 -18.71 1.54 6.58
CA TYR A 452 -17.99 0.38 6.03
C TYR A 452 -18.30 0.19 4.54
N PHE A 453 -19.57 0.27 4.13
CA PHE A 453 -20.00 0.13 2.75
C PHE A 453 -19.34 1.15 1.83
N GLY A 454 -19.29 2.42 2.23
CA GLY A 454 -18.64 3.49 1.48
C GLY A 454 -17.12 3.48 1.53
N GLY A 455 -16.50 2.59 2.31
CA GLY A 455 -15.06 2.52 2.50
C GLY A 455 -14.27 2.25 1.22
N ARG A 456 -12.99 2.67 1.20
CA ARG A 456 -12.09 2.59 0.03
C ARG A 456 -11.94 1.16 -0.54
N ASN A 457 -11.91 0.15 0.30
CA ASN A 457 -11.79 -1.26 -0.11
C ASN A 457 -13.15 -1.94 -0.38
N GLN A 458 -14.24 -1.23 -0.19
CA GLN A 458 -15.64 -1.64 -0.42
C GLN A 458 -16.18 -0.92 -1.66
N MET A 459 -17.29 -0.22 -1.56
CA MET A 459 -17.88 0.49 -2.71
C MET A 459 -17.16 1.81 -3.04
N ASP A 460 -16.23 2.28 -2.20
CA ASP A 460 -15.36 3.45 -2.41
C ASP A 460 -16.17 4.70 -2.81
N ILE A 461 -17.09 5.07 -1.94
CA ILE A 461 -17.94 6.26 -2.14
C ILE A 461 -17.17 7.47 -1.60
N GLU A 462 -16.60 8.24 -2.51
CA GLU A 462 -15.88 9.46 -2.14
C GLU A 462 -16.81 10.46 -1.42
N ASN A 463 -16.25 11.18 -0.45
CA ASN A 463 -16.95 12.17 0.38
C ASN A 463 -18.02 11.60 1.33
N LEU A 464 -18.20 10.28 1.45
CA LEU A 464 -19.07 9.66 2.44
C LEU A 464 -18.30 9.43 3.75
N GLY A 465 -17.87 10.51 4.40
CA GLY A 465 -17.18 10.46 5.69
C GLY A 465 -18.13 10.22 6.88
N PRO A 466 -17.58 9.92 8.09
CA PRO A 466 -18.39 9.66 9.28
C PRO A 466 -19.40 10.77 9.62
N ALA A 467 -18.99 12.03 9.53
CA ALA A 467 -19.87 13.18 9.81
C ALA A 467 -21.03 13.28 8.82
N ILE A 468 -20.79 12.99 7.54
CA ILE A 468 -21.84 13.02 6.52
C ILE A 468 -22.84 11.87 6.71
N VAL A 469 -22.35 10.67 7.03
CA VAL A 469 -23.24 9.53 7.38
C VAL A 469 -24.16 9.90 8.54
N GLU A 470 -23.62 10.52 9.58
CA GLU A 470 -24.39 10.92 10.74
C GLU A 470 -25.44 11.98 10.39
N GLN A 471 -25.10 13.02 9.61
CA GLN A 471 -26.04 14.05 9.16
C GLN A 471 -27.13 13.48 8.25
N LEU A 472 -26.80 12.57 7.30
CA LEU A 472 -27.77 11.92 6.43
C LEU A 472 -28.81 11.10 7.24
N MET A 473 -28.34 10.42 8.28
CA MET A 473 -29.25 9.67 9.18
C MET A 473 -30.08 10.60 10.06
N GLN A 474 -29.50 11.64 10.65
CA GLN A 474 -30.22 12.61 11.50
C GLN A 474 -31.29 13.36 10.70
N ALA A 475 -30.98 13.72 9.46
CA ALA A 475 -31.94 14.33 8.54
C ALA A 475 -33.01 13.36 8.00
N GLY A 476 -32.92 12.08 8.34
CA GLY A 476 -33.83 11.01 7.87
C GLY A 476 -33.73 10.70 6.39
N LEU A 477 -32.67 11.16 5.71
CA LEU A 477 -32.43 10.94 4.28
C LEU A 477 -31.97 9.50 4.01
N VAL A 478 -31.29 8.85 4.98
CA VAL A 478 -30.82 7.46 4.89
C VAL A 478 -31.30 6.69 6.12
N LYS A 479 -32.19 5.72 5.90
CA LYS A 479 -32.73 4.79 6.90
C LYS A 479 -32.30 3.36 6.64
N ARG A 480 -31.89 3.04 5.42
CA ARG A 480 -31.39 1.75 4.96
C ARG A 480 -30.25 1.98 3.96
N LEU A 481 -29.41 0.99 3.73
CA LEU A 481 -28.29 1.09 2.82
C LEU A 481 -28.68 1.50 1.38
N PRO A 482 -29.76 0.99 0.76
CA PRO A 482 -30.17 1.41 -0.57
C PRO A 482 -30.55 2.89 -0.68
N ASP A 483 -30.90 3.56 0.41
CA ASP A 483 -31.30 4.96 0.39
C ASP A 483 -30.13 5.89 -0.04
N LEU A 484 -28.87 5.43 0.09
CA LEU A 484 -27.70 6.14 -0.47
C LEU A 484 -27.84 6.41 -1.97
N TYR A 485 -28.46 5.51 -2.72
CA TYR A 485 -28.64 5.62 -4.16
C TYR A 485 -29.91 6.38 -4.57
N ARG A 486 -30.65 6.90 -3.57
CA ARG A 486 -31.86 7.71 -3.75
C ARG A 486 -31.71 9.14 -3.26
N LEU A 487 -30.49 9.54 -2.88
CA LEU A 487 -30.22 10.88 -2.35
C LEU A 487 -30.57 11.98 -3.36
N ASP A 488 -31.33 12.97 -2.91
CA ASP A 488 -31.64 14.16 -3.67
C ASP A 488 -30.61 15.26 -3.44
N ARG A 489 -30.19 15.93 -4.52
CA ARG A 489 -29.16 16.97 -4.50
C ARG A 489 -29.52 18.13 -3.54
N THR A 490 -30.78 18.61 -3.59
CA THR A 490 -31.23 19.74 -2.80
C THR A 490 -31.23 19.40 -1.31
N ALA A 491 -31.71 18.19 -0.97
CA ALA A 491 -31.75 17.71 0.39
C ALA A 491 -30.32 17.54 0.97
N VAL A 492 -29.37 17.02 0.18
CA VAL A 492 -27.98 16.87 0.59
C VAL A 492 -27.30 18.23 0.75
N ALA A 493 -27.52 19.17 -0.17
CA ALA A 493 -26.92 20.50 -0.09
C ALA A 493 -27.46 21.34 1.11
N ALA A 494 -28.62 20.97 1.68
CA ALA A 494 -29.20 21.60 2.86
C ALA A 494 -28.60 21.10 4.19
N LEU A 495 -27.75 20.09 4.20
CA LEU A 495 -27.07 19.61 5.40
C LEU A 495 -26.03 20.62 5.91
N ASP A 496 -25.73 20.57 7.21
CA ASP A 496 -24.79 21.51 7.83
C ASP A 496 -23.39 21.44 7.15
N ARG A 497 -22.86 22.61 6.80
CA ARG A 497 -21.57 22.76 6.09
C ARG A 497 -21.47 22.02 4.75
N MET A 498 -22.61 21.60 4.16
CA MET A 498 -22.71 21.01 2.84
C MET A 498 -23.24 22.05 1.86
N GLY A 499 -22.40 22.59 1.00
CA GLY A 499 -22.83 23.42 -0.12
C GLY A 499 -23.06 22.58 -1.39
N GLU A 500 -23.56 23.20 -2.45
CA GLU A 500 -23.85 22.53 -3.74
C GLU A 500 -22.67 21.72 -4.27
N LYS A 501 -21.45 22.27 -4.24
CA LYS A 501 -20.23 21.59 -4.71
C LYS A 501 -19.92 20.31 -3.91
N SER A 502 -20.13 20.34 -2.60
CA SER A 502 -19.89 19.17 -1.73
C SER A 502 -20.98 18.11 -1.95
N ALA A 503 -22.23 18.54 -2.14
CA ALA A 503 -23.33 17.66 -2.50
C ALA A 503 -23.08 16.97 -3.85
N ASP A 504 -22.65 17.72 -4.87
CA ASP A 504 -22.30 17.20 -6.19
C ASP A 504 -21.14 16.17 -6.09
N GLY A 505 -20.15 16.46 -5.25
CA GLY A 505 -19.04 15.54 -5.00
C GLY A 505 -19.48 14.22 -4.35
N LEU A 506 -20.35 14.27 -3.35
CA LEU A 506 -20.91 13.05 -2.74
C LEU A 506 -21.76 12.26 -3.73
N LEU A 507 -22.67 12.90 -4.44
CA LEU A 507 -23.54 12.23 -5.41
C LEU A 507 -22.75 11.62 -6.57
N SER A 508 -21.70 12.30 -7.03
CA SER A 508 -20.77 11.73 -8.03
C SER A 508 -20.05 10.49 -7.50
N GLY A 509 -19.63 10.48 -6.22
CA GLY A 509 -19.05 9.31 -5.57
C GLY A 509 -20.04 8.14 -5.47
N VAL A 510 -21.30 8.43 -5.11
CA VAL A 510 -22.40 7.43 -5.09
C VAL A 510 -22.62 6.85 -6.49
N GLU A 511 -22.70 7.68 -7.52
CA GLU A 511 -22.92 7.24 -8.89
C GLU A 511 -21.74 6.39 -9.41
N ALA A 512 -20.51 6.83 -9.16
CA ALA A 512 -19.30 6.09 -9.53
C ALA A 512 -19.23 4.70 -8.85
N SER A 513 -19.78 4.58 -7.64
CA SER A 513 -19.78 3.31 -6.88
C SER A 513 -20.64 2.23 -7.55
N LYS A 514 -21.65 2.59 -8.35
CA LYS A 514 -22.52 1.62 -9.03
C LYS A 514 -21.77 0.65 -9.94
N GLY A 515 -20.67 1.07 -10.55
CA GLY A 515 -19.85 0.25 -11.45
C GLY A 515 -18.78 -0.62 -10.79
N ARG A 516 -18.71 -0.71 -9.46
CA ARG A 516 -17.59 -1.37 -8.74
C ARG A 516 -17.57 -2.90 -8.82
N GLY A 517 -18.64 -3.55 -9.26
CA GLY A 517 -18.74 -5.00 -9.46
C GLY A 517 -19.17 -5.80 -8.22
N LEU A 518 -19.58 -7.05 -8.48
CA LEU A 518 -20.16 -7.96 -7.48
C LEU A 518 -19.17 -8.25 -6.34
N GLU A 519 -17.89 -8.41 -6.61
CA GLU A 519 -16.87 -8.73 -5.61
C GLU A 519 -16.75 -7.64 -4.54
N ARG A 520 -16.78 -6.37 -4.96
CA ARG A 520 -16.72 -5.24 -4.02
C ARG A 520 -18.05 -5.06 -3.30
N LEU A 521 -19.17 -5.31 -4.00
CA LEU A 521 -20.49 -5.28 -3.40
C LEU A 521 -20.58 -6.33 -2.28
N LEU A 522 -20.25 -7.60 -2.52
CA LEU A 522 -20.25 -8.66 -1.50
C LEU A 522 -19.34 -8.32 -0.31
N ALA A 523 -18.12 -7.83 -0.58
CA ALA A 523 -17.19 -7.40 0.47
C ALA A 523 -17.76 -6.26 1.33
N SER A 524 -18.63 -5.41 0.77
CA SER A 524 -19.19 -4.23 1.43
C SER A 524 -20.39 -4.49 2.33
N LEU A 525 -21.10 -5.59 2.11
CA LEU A 525 -22.36 -5.92 2.82
C LEU A 525 -22.14 -6.39 4.26
N GLY A 526 -20.86 -6.68 4.63
CA GLY A 526 -20.50 -7.09 5.98
C GLY A 526 -20.99 -8.49 6.34
N ILE A 527 -21.11 -9.38 5.35
CA ILE A 527 -21.39 -10.81 5.54
C ILE A 527 -20.33 -11.39 6.48
N LEU A 528 -20.78 -12.14 7.49
CA LEU A 528 -19.89 -12.68 8.51
C LEU A 528 -18.84 -13.60 7.86
N HIS A 529 -17.59 -13.47 8.24
CA HIS A 529 -16.42 -14.20 7.70
C HIS A 529 -16.10 -13.95 6.21
N VAL A 530 -16.83 -13.07 5.53
CA VAL A 530 -16.53 -12.69 4.14
C VAL A 530 -15.74 -11.40 4.11
N GLY A 531 -14.44 -11.51 3.82
CA GLY A 531 -13.55 -10.39 3.54
C GLY A 531 -13.40 -10.12 2.03
N THR A 532 -12.59 -9.13 1.66
CA THR A 532 -12.37 -8.76 0.25
C THR A 532 -11.90 -9.95 -0.59
N ARG A 533 -10.96 -10.77 -0.08
CA ARG A 533 -10.44 -11.93 -0.82
C ARG A 533 -11.54 -12.98 -1.07
N THR A 534 -12.25 -13.36 -0.02
CA THR A 534 -13.35 -14.34 -0.11
C THR A 534 -14.47 -13.86 -1.04
N ALA A 535 -14.79 -12.55 -1.01
CA ALA A 535 -15.76 -11.95 -1.92
C ALA A 535 -15.36 -12.07 -3.39
N VAL A 536 -14.07 -11.87 -3.70
CA VAL A 536 -13.52 -12.07 -5.05
C VAL A 536 -13.61 -13.52 -5.48
N ASP A 537 -13.29 -14.48 -4.60
CA ASP A 537 -13.33 -15.90 -4.94
C ASP A 537 -14.77 -16.37 -5.14
N ILE A 538 -15.74 -15.88 -4.33
CA ILE A 538 -17.19 -16.13 -4.51
C ILE A 538 -17.70 -15.53 -5.82
N ALA A 539 -17.36 -14.24 -6.12
CA ALA A 539 -17.80 -13.57 -7.34
C ALA A 539 -17.22 -14.21 -8.61
N ARG A 540 -16.01 -14.78 -8.52
CA ARG A 540 -15.42 -15.57 -9.61
C ARG A 540 -16.16 -16.87 -9.86
N ALA A 541 -16.56 -17.58 -8.82
CA ALA A 541 -17.33 -18.82 -8.92
C ALA A 541 -18.77 -18.56 -9.39
N PHE A 542 -19.39 -17.48 -8.91
CA PHE A 542 -20.76 -17.07 -9.21
C PHE A 542 -20.78 -15.64 -9.76
N PRO A 543 -20.45 -15.45 -11.06
CA PRO A 543 -20.19 -14.13 -11.62
C PRO A 543 -21.42 -13.25 -11.85
N THR A 544 -22.64 -13.77 -11.62
CA THR A 544 -23.89 -13.01 -11.72
C THR A 544 -24.78 -13.25 -10.49
N LEU A 545 -25.66 -12.30 -10.19
CA LEU A 545 -26.60 -12.42 -9.07
C LEU A 545 -27.47 -13.67 -9.18
N ASP A 546 -27.92 -14.03 -10.38
CA ASP A 546 -28.76 -15.23 -10.56
C ASP A 546 -28.01 -16.52 -10.25
N LYS A 547 -26.74 -16.63 -10.66
CA LYS A 547 -25.89 -17.79 -10.31
C LYS A 547 -25.60 -17.84 -8.81
N LEU A 548 -25.34 -16.68 -8.20
CA LEU A 548 -25.13 -16.59 -6.76
C LEU A 548 -26.39 -16.97 -5.98
N ALA A 549 -27.56 -16.53 -6.43
CA ALA A 549 -28.86 -16.84 -5.82
C ALA A 549 -29.24 -18.31 -5.92
N ALA A 550 -28.83 -18.99 -6.98
CA ALA A 550 -29.13 -20.42 -7.20
C ALA A 550 -28.12 -21.35 -6.52
N ALA A 551 -27.04 -20.83 -5.95
CA ALA A 551 -25.98 -21.65 -5.37
C ALA A 551 -26.40 -22.28 -4.02
N GLY A 552 -26.17 -23.58 -3.88
CA GLY A 552 -26.30 -24.31 -2.62
C GLY A 552 -25.04 -24.23 -1.74
N ILE A 553 -25.16 -24.66 -0.49
CA ILE A 553 -24.06 -24.62 0.49
C ILE A 553 -22.82 -25.40 -0.01
N GLU A 554 -23.05 -26.60 -0.58
CA GLU A 554 -21.97 -27.46 -1.10
C GLU A 554 -21.18 -26.77 -2.23
N GLN A 555 -21.86 -25.94 -3.02
CA GLN A 555 -21.20 -25.18 -4.10
C GLN A 555 -20.32 -24.05 -3.56
N PHE A 556 -20.70 -23.43 -2.43
CA PHE A 556 -19.82 -22.47 -1.75
C PHE A 556 -18.62 -23.18 -1.10
N GLN A 557 -18.82 -24.36 -0.51
CA GLN A 557 -17.75 -25.18 0.09
C GLN A 557 -16.73 -25.66 -0.95
N ALA A 558 -17.14 -25.84 -2.20
CA ALA A 558 -16.27 -26.24 -3.30
C ALA A 558 -15.28 -25.13 -3.75
N ILE A 559 -15.44 -23.89 -3.27
CA ILE A 559 -14.54 -22.78 -3.58
C ILE A 559 -13.28 -22.92 -2.71
N ASP A 560 -12.10 -22.87 -3.34
CA ASP A 560 -10.81 -22.91 -2.61
C ASP A 560 -10.72 -21.77 -1.59
N GLY A 561 -10.45 -22.12 -0.33
CA GLY A 561 -10.38 -21.16 0.78
C GLY A 561 -11.72 -20.80 1.43
N VAL A 562 -12.83 -21.41 1.01
CA VAL A 562 -14.16 -21.25 1.64
C VAL A 562 -14.51 -22.53 2.42
N GLY A 563 -14.36 -22.46 3.74
CA GLY A 563 -14.76 -23.56 4.63
C GLY A 563 -16.26 -23.51 5.02
N ASP A 564 -16.72 -24.54 5.75
CA ASP A 564 -18.11 -24.72 6.15
C ASP A 564 -18.74 -23.48 6.80
N VAL A 565 -18.03 -22.84 7.72
CA VAL A 565 -18.51 -21.65 8.46
C VAL A 565 -18.76 -20.47 7.51
N VAL A 566 -17.88 -20.27 6.53
CA VAL A 566 -18.01 -19.19 5.54
C VAL A 566 -19.13 -19.49 4.56
N ALA A 567 -19.20 -20.73 4.06
CA ALA A 567 -20.25 -21.18 3.15
C ALA A 567 -21.63 -21.01 3.79
N GLN A 568 -21.80 -21.46 5.05
CA GLN A 568 -23.02 -21.27 5.81
C GLN A 568 -23.36 -19.79 6.00
N SER A 569 -22.38 -18.95 6.30
CA SER A 569 -22.62 -17.51 6.49
C SER A 569 -23.12 -16.82 5.22
N VAL A 570 -22.56 -17.18 4.07
CA VAL A 570 -22.98 -16.63 2.76
C VAL A 570 -24.38 -17.11 2.42
N TRP A 571 -24.62 -18.39 2.55
CA TRP A 571 -25.92 -18.97 2.23
C TRP A 571 -27.05 -18.41 3.13
N SER A 572 -26.81 -18.35 4.45
CA SER A 572 -27.74 -17.77 5.41
C SER A 572 -28.01 -16.29 5.15
N PHE A 573 -26.99 -15.52 4.82
CA PHE A 573 -27.15 -14.10 4.42
C PHE A 573 -28.10 -13.98 3.21
N LEU A 574 -27.90 -14.81 2.17
CA LEU A 574 -28.67 -14.73 0.94
C LEU A 574 -30.12 -15.17 1.15
N HIS A 575 -30.35 -16.28 1.85
CA HIS A 575 -31.66 -16.96 1.88
C HIS A 575 -32.49 -16.71 3.15
N GLU A 576 -31.85 -16.43 4.29
CA GLU A 576 -32.54 -16.27 5.57
C GLU A 576 -32.57 -14.83 6.09
N GLN A 577 -31.62 -13.98 5.68
CA GLN A 577 -31.46 -12.64 6.23
C GLN A 577 -31.84 -11.50 5.26
N GLY A 578 -32.55 -11.81 4.19
CA GLY A 578 -33.03 -10.84 3.21
C GLY A 578 -31.89 -10.28 2.29
N GLY A 579 -30.76 -10.96 2.22
CA GLY A 579 -29.62 -10.54 1.41
C GLY A 579 -29.93 -10.52 -0.08
N LEU A 580 -30.67 -11.49 -0.61
CA LEU A 580 -31.10 -11.50 -2.01
C LEU A 580 -32.03 -10.33 -2.35
N GLU A 581 -32.96 -9.99 -1.46
CA GLU A 581 -33.84 -8.82 -1.66
C GLU A 581 -33.05 -7.54 -1.70
N LEU A 582 -32.09 -7.38 -0.78
CA LEU A 582 -31.18 -6.24 -0.75
C LEU A 582 -30.37 -6.14 -2.04
N LEU A 583 -29.79 -7.24 -2.51
CA LEU A 583 -28.98 -7.26 -3.75
C LEU A 583 -29.84 -6.91 -4.98
N ARG A 584 -31.06 -7.43 -5.07
CA ARG A 584 -32.01 -7.10 -6.14
C ARG A 584 -32.45 -5.63 -6.09
N GLU A 585 -32.68 -5.09 -4.90
CA GLU A 585 -33.01 -3.68 -4.73
C GLU A 585 -31.86 -2.79 -5.19
N LEU A 586 -30.61 -3.11 -4.84
CA LEU A 586 -29.42 -2.38 -5.30
C LEU A 586 -29.24 -2.51 -6.81
N GLN A 587 -29.45 -3.70 -7.38
CA GLN A 587 -29.41 -3.92 -8.83
C GLN A 587 -30.45 -3.06 -9.57
N ALA A 588 -31.67 -2.96 -9.04
CA ALA A 588 -32.72 -2.10 -9.61
C ALA A 588 -32.37 -0.61 -9.58
N MET A 589 -31.43 -0.19 -8.70
CA MET A 589 -30.87 1.17 -8.65
C MET A 589 -29.63 1.37 -9.53
N GLY A 590 -29.27 0.36 -10.32
CA GLY A 590 -28.14 0.40 -11.24
C GLY A 590 -26.80 0.02 -10.63
N VAL A 591 -26.77 -0.54 -9.41
CA VAL A 591 -25.54 -1.10 -8.83
C VAL A 591 -25.19 -2.39 -9.55
N SER A 592 -23.96 -2.50 -10.05
CA SER A 592 -23.49 -3.70 -10.73
C SER A 592 -23.46 -4.90 -9.78
N THR A 593 -24.19 -5.94 -10.14
CA THR A 593 -24.23 -7.25 -9.47
C THR A 593 -23.54 -8.34 -10.27
N ASP A 594 -22.80 -7.93 -11.31
CA ASP A 594 -21.95 -8.82 -12.11
C ASP A 594 -20.48 -8.64 -11.66
N ALA A 595 -19.74 -9.72 -11.67
CA ALA A 595 -18.31 -9.66 -11.37
C ALA A 595 -17.56 -8.82 -12.41
N ALA A 596 -16.69 -7.92 -11.98
CA ALA A 596 -15.90 -7.08 -12.90
C ALA A 596 -15.00 -7.93 -13.82
N THR A 597 -14.64 -9.14 -13.38
CA THR A 597 -13.90 -10.13 -14.16
C THR A 597 -14.77 -10.92 -15.16
N SER A 598 -16.12 -10.78 -15.11
CA SER A 598 -17.00 -11.54 -15.99
C SER A 598 -16.97 -11.04 -17.45
N ALA A 599 -16.50 -9.84 -17.70
CA ALA A 599 -16.17 -9.41 -19.07
C ALA A 599 -14.96 -10.17 -19.67
N ALA A 600 -14.15 -10.85 -18.81
CA ALA A 600 -12.99 -11.63 -19.23
C ALA A 600 -13.16 -13.15 -19.09
N ALA A 601 -14.26 -13.65 -18.48
CA ALA A 601 -14.47 -15.06 -18.16
C ALA A 601 -15.67 -15.73 -18.85
N VAL A 602 -16.22 -15.13 -19.89
CA VAL A 602 -17.07 -15.88 -20.83
C VAL A 602 -16.13 -16.66 -21.75
N GLY A 603 -15.88 -17.92 -21.44
CA GLY A 603 -15.20 -18.87 -22.33
C GLY A 603 -15.98 -18.99 -23.65
N GLY A 604 -15.73 -18.09 -24.58
CA GLY A 604 -16.41 -17.96 -25.86
C GLY A 604 -15.88 -16.86 -26.74
N GLY A 605 -14.87 -16.10 -26.34
CA GLY A 605 -14.23 -15.12 -27.21
C GLY A 605 -13.37 -15.78 -28.30
N PRO A 606 -13.04 -15.07 -29.38
CA PRO A 606 -12.25 -15.60 -30.51
C PRO A 606 -10.85 -16.09 -30.11
N LEU A 607 -10.40 -15.76 -28.90
CA LEU A 607 -9.11 -16.18 -28.36
C LEU A 607 -9.22 -17.21 -27.23
N ALA A 608 -10.41 -17.80 -26.99
CA ALA A 608 -10.65 -18.76 -25.91
C ALA A 608 -9.65 -19.93 -25.96
N GLY A 609 -9.00 -20.23 -24.83
CA GLY A 609 -8.03 -21.31 -24.72
C GLY A 609 -6.69 -21.07 -25.44
N LYS A 610 -6.45 -19.88 -26.02
CA LYS A 610 -5.19 -19.53 -26.68
C LYS A 610 -4.22 -18.87 -25.72
N THR A 611 -2.97 -19.34 -25.69
CA THR A 611 -1.85 -18.67 -24.99
C THR A 611 -1.09 -17.81 -26.01
N ILE A 612 -1.03 -16.51 -25.78
CA ILE A 612 -0.53 -15.54 -26.75
C ILE A 612 0.65 -14.78 -26.16
N VAL A 613 1.73 -14.68 -26.92
CA VAL A 613 2.92 -13.91 -26.55
C VAL A 613 3.00 -12.67 -27.45
N VAL A 614 3.30 -11.52 -26.82
CA VAL A 614 3.50 -10.27 -27.55
C VAL A 614 4.98 -9.90 -27.53
N THR A 615 5.49 -9.43 -28.68
CA THR A 615 6.87 -8.99 -28.85
C THR A 615 6.98 -7.78 -29.79
N GLY A 616 7.96 -6.91 -29.56
CA GLY A 616 8.12 -5.68 -30.34
C GLY A 616 7.21 -4.55 -29.89
N THR A 617 7.24 -3.44 -30.61
CA THR A 617 6.41 -2.24 -30.40
C THR A 617 5.23 -2.29 -31.35
N LEU A 618 4.02 -2.25 -30.80
CA LEU A 618 2.77 -2.21 -31.57
C LEU A 618 2.40 -0.75 -31.85
N GLU A 619 1.63 -0.51 -32.91
CA GLU A 619 1.25 0.84 -33.32
C GLU A 619 0.05 1.37 -32.54
N ARG A 620 -0.94 0.52 -32.24
CA ARG A 620 -2.22 0.89 -31.62
C ARG A 620 -2.32 0.48 -30.15
N PHE A 621 -1.58 -0.52 -29.73
CA PHE A 621 -1.63 -1.02 -28.37
C PHE A 621 -0.33 -0.79 -27.61
N SER A 622 -0.41 -0.24 -26.42
CA SER A 622 0.64 -0.43 -25.43
C SER A 622 0.70 -1.90 -24.97
N ARG A 623 1.79 -2.31 -24.31
CA ARG A 623 1.90 -3.68 -23.78
C ARG A 623 0.82 -4.06 -22.77
N SER A 624 0.31 -3.09 -22.00
CA SER A 624 -0.79 -3.31 -21.07
C SER A 624 -2.13 -3.44 -21.78
N GLU A 625 -2.37 -2.63 -22.80
CA GLU A 625 -3.62 -2.63 -23.56
C GLU A 625 -3.80 -3.90 -24.37
N ILE A 626 -2.75 -4.40 -25.03
CA ILE A 626 -2.86 -5.66 -25.77
C ILE A 626 -3.03 -6.85 -24.85
N LYS A 627 -2.38 -6.88 -23.67
CA LYS A 627 -2.63 -7.93 -22.68
C LYS A 627 -4.09 -7.92 -22.21
N ALA A 628 -4.62 -6.74 -21.90
CA ALA A 628 -6.03 -6.57 -21.53
C ALA A 628 -6.98 -6.95 -22.68
N ALA A 629 -6.63 -6.66 -23.95
CA ALA A 629 -7.39 -7.08 -25.11
C ALA A 629 -7.39 -8.60 -25.28
N ILE A 630 -6.24 -9.26 -25.13
CA ILE A 630 -6.11 -10.72 -25.15
C ILE A 630 -7.02 -11.35 -24.08
N GLU A 631 -6.95 -10.86 -22.84
CA GLU A 631 -7.76 -11.36 -21.71
C GLU A 631 -9.25 -11.10 -21.95
N ARG A 632 -9.63 -9.93 -22.44
CA ARG A 632 -11.02 -9.56 -22.76
C ARG A 632 -11.66 -10.50 -23.78
N HIS A 633 -10.86 -10.99 -24.73
CA HIS A 633 -11.31 -11.90 -25.77
C HIS A 633 -11.09 -13.40 -25.43
N GLY A 634 -10.83 -13.72 -24.16
CA GLY A 634 -10.75 -15.08 -23.62
C GLY A 634 -9.40 -15.78 -23.78
N GLY A 635 -8.36 -15.05 -24.22
CA GLY A 635 -6.98 -15.57 -24.35
C GLY A 635 -6.16 -15.38 -23.06
N THR A 636 -5.06 -16.09 -22.96
CA THR A 636 -4.09 -15.97 -21.84
C THR A 636 -2.81 -15.32 -22.35
N PRO A 637 -2.46 -14.08 -21.95
CA PRO A 637 -1.20 -13.47 -22.32
C PRO A 637 -0.04 -14.13 -21.58
N SER A 638 1.09 -14.34 -22.28
CA SER A 638 2.32 -14.91 -21.70
C SER A 638 3.54 -14.06 -22.05
N ASP A 639 4.48 -13.95 -21.12
CA ASP A 639 5.70 -13.17 -21.33
C ASP A 639 6.84 -13.98 -21.98
N SER A 640 6.68 -15.29 -22.12
CA SER A 640 7.71 -16.16 -22.71
C SER A 640 7.14 -17.14 -23.73
N VAL A 641 7.83 -17.30 -24.87
CA VAL A 641 7.47 -18.29 -25.89
C VAL A 641 7.83 -19.69 -25.40
N SER A 642 6.86 -20.61 -25.41
CA SER A 642 6.98 -22.02 -25.04
C SER A 642 6.16 -22.90 -25.96
N LYS A 643 6.26 -24.23 -25.86
CA LYS A 643 5.43 -25.18 -26.64
C LYS A 643 3.91 -24.99 -26.41
N ALA A 644 3.52 -24.36 -25.29
CA ALA A 644 2.14 -24.04 -24.97
C ALA A 644 1.65 -22.73 -25.64
N THR A 645 2.53 -21.95 -26.28
CA THR A 645 2.17 -20.72 -26.96
C THR A 645 1.41 -21.03 -28.26
N SER A 646 0.20 -20.49 -28.40
CA SER A 646 -0.66 -20.70 -29.56
C SER A 646 -0.20 -19.88 -30.76
N PHE A 647 0.15 -18.62 -30.55
CA PHE A 647 0.77 -17.73 -31.54
C PHE A 647 1.46 -16.53 -30.88
N VAL A 648 2.29 -15.84 -31.65
CA VAL A 648 3.00 -14.63 -31.23
C VAL A 648 2.50 -13.44 -32.02
N VAL A 649 2.14 -12.34 -31.33
CA VAL A 649 1.85 -11.05 -31.98
C VAL A 649 3.15 -10.26 -32.01
N ALA A 650 3.61 -9.90 -33.21
CA ALA A 650 4.87 -9.21 -33.42
C ALA A 650 4.63 -7.79 -33.96
N GLY A 651 5.13 -6.79 -33.23
CA GLY A 651 5.23 -5.41 -33.70
C GLY A 651 6.62 -5.08 -34.25
N ALA A 652 6.88 -3.78 -34.46
CA ALA A 652 8.18 -3.30 -34.90
C ALA A 652 9.30 -3.65 -33.90
N GLU A 653 10.50 -3.90 -34.38
CA GLU A 653 11.68 -4.26 -33.57
C GLU A 653 11.47 -5.48 -32.65
N ALA A 654 10.75 -6.49 -33.13
CA ALA A 654 10.51 -7.71 -32.41
C ALA A 654 11.82 -8.51 -32.21
N GLY A 655 12.23 -8.67 -30.93
CA GLY A 655 13.54 -9.23 -30.55
C GLY A 655 13.60 -10.78 -30.51
N SER A 656 14.37 -11.33 -29.55
CA SER A 656 14.70 -12.78 -29.42
C SER A 656 13.49 -13.73 -29.34
N LYS A 657 12.29 -13.25 -29.00
CA LYS A 657 11.07 -14.05 -28.95
C LYS A 657 10.62 -14.54 -30.34
N LEU A 658 10.87 -13.75 -31.40
CA LEU A 658 10.62 -14.14 -32.79
C LEU A 658 11.47 -15.34 -33.22
N ALA A 659 12.76 -15.29 -32.93
CA ALA A 659 13.67 -16.40 -33.23
C ALA A 659 13.27 -17.68 -32.46
N LYS A 660 12.78 -17.52 -31.22
CA LYS A 660 12.31 -18.65 -30.41
C LYS A 660 10.99 -19.22 -30.94
N ALA A 661 10.06 -18.37 -31.41
CA ALA A 661 8.81 -18.79 -32.03
C ALA A 661 9.09 -19.58 -33.33
N ALA A 662 9.97 -19.09 -34.19
CA ALA A 662 10.39 -19.77 -35.42
C ALA A 662 11.03 -21.15 -35.11
N LYS A 663 11.90 -21.23 -34.09
CA LYS A 663 12.53 -22.51 -33.69
C LYS A 663 11.52 -23.54 -33.14
N LEU A 664 10.41 -23.09 -32.58
CA LEU A 664 9.35 -23.95 -32.01
C LEU A 664 8.19 -24.18 -33.00
N GLY A 665 8.25 -23.61 -34.22
CA GLY A 665 7.17 -23.71 -35.22
C GLY A 665 5.87 -23.02 -34.83
N ILE A 666 5.95 -21.97 -33.99
CA ILE A 666 4.79 -21.24 -33.50
C ILE A 666 4.43 -20.13 -34.49
N GLU A 667 3.16 -20.01 -34.79
CA GLU A 667 2.62 -18.98 -35.68
C GLU A 667 2.96 -17.58 -35.17
N VAL A 668 3.41 -16.70 -36.07
CA VAL A 668 3.65 -15.29 -35.78
C VAL A 668 2.73 -14.45 -36.62
N ILE A 669 1.98 -13.55 -36.00
CA ILE A 669 1.05 -12.63 -36.68
C ILE A 669 1.43 -11.18 -36.36
N ASP A 670 1.02 -10.25 -37.20
CA ASP A 670 1.13 -8.82 -36.96
C ASP A 670 -0.06 -8.27 -36.14
N GLU A 671 0.00 -6.99 -35.81
CA GLU A 671 -1.06 -6.31 -35.07
C GLU A 671 -2.37 -6.22 -35.84
N ALA A 672 -2.31 -6.06 -37.16
CA ALA A 672 -3.48 -5.99 -38.02
C ALA A 672 -4.23 -7.34 -38.08
N GLU A 673 -3.51 -8.46 -38.15
CA GLU A 673 -4.09 -9.79 -38.06
C GLU A 673 -4.66 -10.08 -36.70
N PHE A 674 -4.00 -9.61 -35.64
CA PHE A 674 -4.53 -9.72 -34.26
C PHE A 674 -5.88 -8.99 -34.12
N LEU A 675 -5.99 -7.75 -34.62
CA LEU A 675 -7.24 -6.96 -34.63
C LEU A 675 -8.34 -7.70 -35.38
N ARG A 676 -8.03 -8.28 -36.56
CA ARG A 676 -9.00 -9.10 -37.31
C ARG A 676 -9.49 -10.31 -36.50
N ARG A 677 -8.59 -11.00 -35.80
CA ARG A 677 -8.94 -12.18 -34.99
C ARG A 677 -9.82 -11.85 -33.78
N ILE A 678 -9.73 -10.65 -33.24
CA ILE A 678 -10.60 -10.20 -32.16
C ILE A 678 -11.87 -9.48 -32.65
N GLY A 679 -12.05 -9.34 -33.98
CA GLY A 679 -13.23 -8.71 -34.57
C GLY A 679 -13.22 -7.18 -34.56
N GLU A 680 -12.05 -6.57 -34.30
CA GLU A 680 -11.87 -5.13 -34.38
C GLU A 680 -11.33 -4.71 -35.74
N SER A 681 -11.86 -3.59 -36.31
CA SER A 681 -11.44 -3.10 -37.62
C SER A 681 -10.02 -2.52 -37.56
N ALA A 682 -9.21 -2.84 -38.56
CA ALA A 682 -7.87 -2.30 -38.77
C ALA A 682 -7.85 -0.87 -39.36
N ALA A 683 -8.99 -0.14 -39.33
CA ALA A 683 -9.11 1.20 -39.93
C ALA A 683 -8.43 2.28 -39.08
#